data_9c116a670ed2ae4f11d634bc46c2ba33
#
_entry.id   9c116a670ed2ae4f11d634bc46c2ba33
#
_cell.length_a   1.000
_cell.length_b   1.000
_cell.length_c   1.000
_cell.angle_alpha   90.00
_cell.angle_beta   90.00
_cell.angle_gamma   90.00
#
_symmetry.space_group_name_H-M   'P 1'
#
loop_
_entity.id
_entity.type
_entity.pdbx_description
1 polymer ?
#
loop_
_entity_poly.entity_id
_entity_poly.type
_entity_poly.pdbx_seq_one_letter_code
_entity_poly.pdbx_strand_id
1 'polypeptide(L)'
;MVSVGIVWPSFTIKNNQIQLNKLQRENANLEIGGIAILSRIKCVNICASKIVLNPGNANFPIDQTFNIFMKEILIDIKYLMKGNHIEFQYHGITRSFRVEEIRSMKDEKAIGDDFSEIELYPISRDTSVNVTKDRNINDESLEIGYDSIGGLSEEIKIIRQIVENSLKNPELFIQFGLQPPKGILLYGPPGTGKTLVARAVASETGSNVICVNGPEILSKFYGETETKLRNIFEQAAENAPSIIFIDEIDALCPKRDEAGNELGKRVVATLLTLMNGITNKKTHGVHHDRIIIIGATNRPNALDQALRRPGRFDREIEIGIPNSTSRHSILSTLLKKIPNTLTTEEINALSSKSHGYVGADLAAICREAGLKVIKRCIKENKRDFVKINIQDMEAAMAEIRPSAMREILLEVPKVYWSDIGGQKEIKQKLKESIEWPLQHPEAFLRLGIRPPKGILLYGPPGCSKTLMAKALATEAGLNFIAVKGPELFSKWVGESEKAVREIFRKARAASPSIIFFDEIDALTVKRGVGEGGTSVADRVLSQLLNELDGIEPLVNVTIVAATNRPDIIDSALLRPGRIDRILYVSPPDLQSRREIFKIQLKKMSHAKGVNLEELATKTDGYSGAEIVAICQEAALLAMDEDLEAQEVRMEHFLKATTSFTHRITHEMIRFYDDFRKKFDDLQNIK
;
A
#
# COMPACT_ATOMS: atom_id res chain seq x y z
N MET A 1 35.88 23.46 21.78
CA MET A 1 35.78 24.17 20.49
C MET A 1 36.67 25.39 20.51
N VAL A 2 37.20 25.83 19.40
CA VAL A 2 38.06 27.01 19.27
C VAL A 2 37.30 28.06 18.48
N SER A 3 37.26 29.28 18.98
CA SER A 3 36.70 30.46 18.28
C SER A 3 37.74 31.55 18.18
N VAL A 4 37.69 32.33 17.12
CA VAL A 4 38.67 33.38 16.85
C VAL A 4 37.98 34.73 16.89
N GLY A 5 38.66 35.70 17.46
CA GLY A 5 38.18 37.07 17.51
C GLY A 5 39.30 38.06 17.68
N ILE A 6 39.01 39.33 17.36
CA ILE A 6 39.92 40.46 17.62
C ILE A 6 39.65 40.98 19.04
N VAL A 7 40.68 41.00 19.86
CA VAL A 7 40.58 41.48 21.25
C VAL A 7 40.83 42.96 21.31
N TRP A 8 39.89 43.69 21.88
CA TRP A 8 40.02 45.13 22.18
C TRP A 8 40.19 45.36 23.66
N PRO A 9 41.15 46.16 24.12
CA PRO A 9 41.27 46.51 25.54
C PRO A 9 40.07 47.31 26.01
N SER A 10 39.53 47.00 27.18
CA SER A 10 38.41 47.69 27.80
C SER A 10 38.77 48.12 29.23
N PHE A 11 38.43 49.38 29.59
CA PHE A 11 38.60 49.89 30.97
C PHE A 11 37.41 49.51 31.86
N THR A 12 36.35 48.99 31.36
CA THR A 12 35.11 48.68 32.10
C THR A 12 35.03 47.25 32.63
N ILE A 13 35.94 46.38 32.23
CA ILE A 13 35.95 44.96 32.57
C ILE A 13 37.03 44.66 33.61
N LYS A 14 36.71 43.87 34.66
CA LYS A 14 37.68 43.47 35.69
C LYS A 14 38.81 42.63 35.10
N ASN A 15 40.00 42.73 35.72
CA ASN A 15 41.16 41.93 35.36
C ASN A 15 40.80 40.45 35.37
N ASN A 16 41.27 39.70 34.37
CA ASN A 16 40.97 38.28 34.12
C ASN A 16 39.54 37.97 33.71
N GLN A 17 38.79 38.91 33.17
CA GLN A 17 37.47 38.70 32.57
C GLN A 17 37.44 39.12 31.10
N ILE A 18 36.62 38.45 30.31
CA ILE A 18 36.38 38.75 28.89
C ILE A 18 34.91 38.92 28.68
N GLN A 19 34.53 39.92 27.93
CA GLN A 19 33.16 40.06 27.44
C GLN A 19 33.06 39.54 26.00
N LEU A 20 32.23 38.52 25.81
CA LEU A 20 31.94 37.95 24.51
C LEU A 20 30.47 38.21 24.14
N ASN A 21 30.19 38.54 22.90
CA ASN A 21 28.82 38.61 22.43
C ASN A 21 28.19 37.19 22.33
N LYS A 22 26.89 37.11 22.09
CA LYS A 22 26.14 35.86 22.05
C LYS A 22 26.74 34.90 20.99
N LEU A 23 26.99 35.39 19.77
CA LEU A 23 27.55 34.63 18.67
C LEU A 23 28.95 34.07 18.94
N GLN A 24 29.83 34.90 19.55
CA GLN A 24 31.16 34.47 19.95
C GLN A 24 31.15 33.39 21.02
N ARG A 25 30.20 33.46 21.96
CA ARG A 25 30.00 32.40 22.96
C ARG A 25 29.52 31.11 22.35
N GLU A 26 28.55 31.17 21.43
CA GLU A 26 28.03 30.00 20.69
C GLU A 26 29.14 29.35 19.85
N ASN A 27 29.93 30.14 19.12
CA ASN A 27 31.07 29.63 18.35
C ASN A 27 32.14 28.96 19.23
N ALA A 28 32.33 29.46 20.47
CA ALA A 28 33.28 28.89 21.42
C ALA A 28 32.67 27.78 22.29
N ASN A 29 31.38 27.56 22.24
CA ASN A 29 30.60 26.69 23.12
C ASN A 29 30.80 27.00 24.60
N LEU A 30 30.67 28.28 24.94
CA LEU A 30 30.86 28.80 26.29
C LEU A 30 29.55 29.30 26.90
N GLU A 31 29.27 28.89 28.13
CA GLU A 31 28.18 29.45 28.94
C GLU A 31 28.60 30.74 29.66
N ILE A 32 27.63 31.53 30.13
CA ILE A 32 27.88 32.74 30.90
C ILE A 32 28.55 32.35 32.23
N GLY A 33 29.75 32.91 32.51
CA GLY A 33 30.56 32.57 33.67
C GLY A 33 31.54 31.41 33.47
N GLY A 34 31.57 30.82 32.26
CA GLY A 34 32.52 29.77 31.91
C GLY A 34 33.96 30.25 31.79
N ILE A 35 34.93 29.33 31.89
CA ILE A 35 36.38 29.63 31.85
C ILE A 35 36.85 29.40 30.39
N ALA A 36 37.56 30.39 29.85
CA ALA A 36 38.18 30.30 28.52
C ALA A 36 39.69 30.50 28.60
N ILE A 37 40.45 29.76 27.84
CA ILE A 37 41.88 29.93 27.65
C ILE A 37 42.11 30.78 26.42
N LEU A 38 42.82 31.87 26.56
CA LEU A 38 43.20 32.77 25.47
C LEU A 38 44.62 32.51 25.06
N SER A 39 44.83 32.28 23.78
CA SER A 39 46.15 32.16 23.18
C SER A 39 46.29 33.09 21.97
N ARG A 40 47.46 33.67 21.80
CA ARG A 40 47.78 34.49 20.61
C ARG A 40 48.12 33.57 19.44
N ILE A 41 47.38 33.71 18.36
CA ILE A 41 47.60 32.90 17.12
C ILE A 41 48.46 33.75 16.17
N LYS A 42 49.46 33.10 15.54
CA LYS A 42 50.19 33.67 14.42
C LYS A 42 49.35 33.40 13.16
N CYS A 43 48.92 34.47 12.49
CA CYS A 43 48.15 34.32 11.25
C CYS A 43 49.03 33.70 10.12
N VAL A 44 48.48 32.76 9.39
CA VAL A 44 49.04 32.27 8.13
C VAL A 44 48.75 33.35 7.07
N ASN A 45 49.77 33.81 6.34
CA ASN A 45 49.63 34.87 5.33
C ASN A 45 49.00 34.37 4.02
N ILE A 46 48.17 33.37 4.05
CA ILE A 46 47.53 32.78 2.87
C ILE A 46 46.03 33.14 2.89
N CYS A 47 45.63 33.98 1.93
CA CYS A 47 44.22 34.37 1.80
C CYS A 47 43.33 33.24 1.34
N ALA A 48 42.09 33.23 1.81
CA ALA A 48 41.06 32.33 1.28
C ALA A 48 40.76 32.65 -0.18
N SER A 49 40.75 31.62 -1.06
CA SER A 49 40.34 31.73 -2.46
C SER A 49 38.83 31.56 -2.62
N LYS A 50 38.25 30.64 -1.83
CA LYS A 50 36.83 30.33 -1.90
C LYS A 50 36.27 30.02 -0.49
N ILE A 51 35.12 30.56 -0.20
CA ILE A 51 34.38 30.30 1.04
C ILE A 51 33.00 29.75 0.66
N VAL A 52 32.61 28.66 1.29
CA VAL A 52 31.30 28.04 1.13
C VAL A 52 30.50 28.25 2.42
N LEU A 53 29.35 28.90 2.31
CA LEU A 53 28.45 29.20 3.41
C LEU A 53 27.16 28.43 3.29
N ASN A 54 26.69 27.86 4.40
CA ASN A 54 25.39 27.21 4.51
C ASN A 54 24.42 28.14 5.26
N PRO A 55 23.29 28.49 4.62
CA PRO A 55 22.31 29.37 5.23
C PRO A 55 21.42 28.58 6.19
N GLY A 56 21.70 28.11 7.33
CA GLY A 56 20.74 27.43 8.20
C GLY A 56 19.26 27.69 7.82
N ASN A 57 18.29 27.13 8.29
CA ASN A 57 16.85 27.08 7.98
C ASN A 57 16.11 28.24 7.23
N ALA A 58 16.75 28.96 6.30
CA ALA A 58 16.13 30.11 5.64
C ALA A 58 16.07 29.98 4.12
N ASN A 59 14.90 29.62 3.60
CA ASN A 59 14.58 29.73 2.18
C ASN A 59 14.44 31.22 1.79
N PHE A 60 15.45 31.79 1.19
CA PHE A 60 15.39 33.12 0.58
C PHE A 60 16.11 33.15 -0.77
N PRO A 61 15.74 34.05 -1.70
CA PRO A 61 16.39 34.13 -2.99
C PRO A 61 17.83 34.64 -2.82
N ILE A 62 18.78 33.82 -3.25
CA ILE A 62 20.20 34.18 -3.32
C ILE A 62 20.43 34.78 -4.71
N ASP A 63 20.42 36.09 -4.80
CA ASP A 63 20.69 36.84 -6.03
C ASP A 63 22.13 37.38 -6.07
N GLN A 64 22.48 37.97 -7.19
CA GLN A 64 23.83 38.56 -7.36
C GLN A 64 24.08 39.69 -6.35
N THR A 65 23.07 40.47 -6.00
CA THR A 65 23.16 41.58 -5.00
C THR A 65 23.46 41.07 -3.63
N PHE A 66 22.84 39.95 -3.22
CA PHE A 66 23.13 39.27 -1.97
C PHE A 66 24.58 38.76 -1.90
N ASN A 67 25.10 38.17 -2.99
CA ASN A 67 26.49 37.70 -2.99
C ASN A 67 27.52 38.85 -2.87
N ILE A 68 27.25 40.00 -3.46
CA ILE A 68 28.09 41.20 -3.33
C ILE A 68 28.04 41.70 -1.87
N PHE A 69 26.85 41.79 -1.30
CA PHE A 69 26.66 42.23 0.08
C PHE A 69 27.35 41.26 1.09
N MET A 70 27.23 39.95 0.87
CA MET A 70 27.93 38.96 1.70
C MET A 70 29.42 39.10 1.62
N LYS A 71 29.96 39.37 0.46
CA LYS A 71 31.41 39.57 0.23
C LYS A 71 31.94 40.79 1.05
N GLU A 72 31.20 41.88 1.07
CA GLU A 72 31.56 43.07 1.89
C GLU A 72 31.56 42.77 3.38
N ILE A 73 30.53 42.12 3.89
CA ILE A 73 30.46 41.74 5.30
C ILE A 73 31.63 40.80 5.68
N LEU A 74 31.94 39.83 4.85
CA LEU A 74 33.01 38.88 5.14
C LEU A 74 34.39 39.61 5.16
N ILE A 75 34.60 40.59 4.33
CA ILE A 75 35.81 41.41 4.36
C ILE A 75 35.95 42.19 5.68
N ASP A 76 34.83 42.68 6.23
CA ASP A 76 34.80 43.36 7.53
C ASP A 76 35.08 42.41 8.70
N ILE A 77 34.71 41.13 8.60
CA ILE A 77 34.99 40.09 9.61
C ILE A 77 36.51 39.77 9.64
N LYS A 78 37.22 39.91 8.54
CA LYS A 78 38.68 39.75 8.34
C LYS A 78 39.18 38.31 8.44
N TYR A 79 38.72 37.50 9.37
CA TYR A 79 39.22 36.15 9.62
C TYR A 79 38.06 35.15 9.85
N LEU A 80 38.14 34.00 9.23
CA LEU A 80 37.17 32.94 9.41
C LEU A 80 37.83 31.58 9.62
N MET A 81 37.10 30.70 10.29
CA MET A 81 37.41 29.29 10.46
C MET A 81 36.24 28.41 9.96
N LYS A 82 36.57 27.23 9.52
CA LYS A 82 35.57 26.20 9.23
C LYS A 82 34.71 25.91 10.47
N GLY A 83 33.40 25.89 10.32
CA GLY A 83 32.44 25.66 11.40
C GLY A 83 31.92 26.88 12.14
N ASN A 84 32.48 28.08 11.89
CA ASN A 84 32.00 29.30 12.53
C ASN A 84 30.59 29.69 12.07
N HIS A 85 29.77 30.18 12.98
CA HIS A 85 28.49 30.82 12.68
C HIS A 85 28.67 32.33 12.51
N ILE A 86 28.01 32.87 11.49
CA ILE A 86 28.03 34.29 11.13
C ILE A 86 26.59 34.78 11.12
N GLU A 87 26.31 35.87 11.79
CA GLU A 87 24.98 36.51 11.77
C GLU A 87 25.10 37.98 11.30
N PHE A 88 24.17 38.36 10.44
CA PHE A 88 24.05 39.73 9.95
C PHE A 88 22.61 40.08 9.59
N GLN A 89 22.32 41.36 9.48
CA GLN A 89 21.02 41.86 9.05
C GLN A 89 20.99 42.11 7.53
N TYR A 90 20.04 41.50 6.84
CA TYR A 90 19.77 41.76 5.44
C TYR A 90 18.28 42.04 5.26
N HIS A 91 17.94 43.20 4.69
CA HIS A 91 16.57 43.72 4.58
C HIS A 91 15.78 43.69 5.92
N GLY A 92 16.45 44.06 7.03
CA GLY A 92 15.82 44.11 8.36
C GLY A 92 15.62 42.78 9.06
N ILE A 93 16.03 41.66 8.43
CA ILE A 93 15.92 40.31 8.98
C ILE A 93 17.33 39.82 9.36
N THR A 94 17.48 39.35 10.61
CA THR A 94 18.74 38.70 11.02
C THR A 94 18.87 37.33 10.35
N ARG A 95 19.97 37.09 9.67
CA ARG A 95 20.30 35.86 8.95
C ARG A 95 21.53 35.25 9.58
N SER A 96 21.49 33.89 9.78
CA SER A 96 22.63 33.13 10.27
C SER A 96 23.17 32.21 9.20
N PHE A 97 24.48 32.09 9.08
CA PHE A 97 25.19 31.24 8.15
C PHE A 97 26.26 30.46 8.87
N ARG A 98 26.50 29.24 8.45
CA ARG A 98 27.60 28.41 8.93
C ARG A 98 28.67 28.30 7.85
N VAL A 99 29.94 28.44 8.22
CA VAL A 99 31.06 28.21 7.29
C VAL A 99 31.31 26.74 7.15
N GLU A 100 31.04 26.18 5.96
CA GLU A 100 31.25 24.75 5.68
C GLU A 100 32.66 24.45 5.20
N GLU A 101 33.16 25.23 4.26
CA GLU A 101 34.45 24.97 3.62
C GLU A 101 35.18 26.28 3.31
N ILE A 102 36.50 26.28 3.53
CA ILE A 102 37.40 27.38 3.11
C ILE A 102 38.52 26.75 2.29
N ARG A 103 38.78 27.26 1.09
CA ARG A 103 39.88 26.84 0.24
C ARG A 103 40.92 27.94 0.13
N SER A 104 42.23 27.56 0.15
CA SER A 104 43.30 28.48 0.00
C SER A 104 43.75 28.67 -1.49
N MET A 105 44.45 29.74 -1.79
CA MET A 105 44.95 29.96 -3.15
C MET A 105 46.09 28.98 -3.58
N LYS A 106 46.66 28.20 -2.66
CA LYS A 106 47.76 27.25 -2.95
C LYS A 106 47.34 25.82 -3.20
N ASP A 107 46.14 25.45 -2.78
CA ASP A 107 45.68 24.07 -2.89
C ASP A 107 44.37 23.99 -3.65
N GLU A 108 44.38 23.37 -4.83
CA GLU A 108 43.17 22.91 -5.52
C GLU A 108 42.53 21.66 -4.85
N LYS A 109 43.14 21.13 -3.78
CA LYS A 109 42.63 20.00 -3.03
C LYS A 109 42.08 20.44 -1.68
N ALA A 110 40.90 19.95 -1.33
CA ALA A 110 40.36 20.07 0.00
C ALA A 110 41.34 19.49 1.04
N ILE A 111 41.76 20.30 2.00
CA ILE A 111 42.68 19.86 3.05
C ILE A 111 41.87 18.97 4.00
N GLY A 112 42.34 17.71 4.12
CA GLY A 112 41.72 16.69 4.96
C GLY A 112 41.85 16.96 6.46
N ASP A 113 41.11 16.18 7.23
CA ASP A 113 40.84 16.26 8.67
C ASP A 113 42.05 16.05 9.62
N ASP A 114 43.18 16.68 9.40
CA ASP A 114 44.30 16.62 10.36
C ASP A 114 44.20 17.79 11.35
N PHE A 115 43.77 17.49 12.56
CA PHE A 115 43.48 18.41 13.68
C PHE A 115 44.74 19.00 14.37
N SER A 116 45.91 19.03 13.76
CA SER A 116 47.15 19.43 14.43
C SER A 116 47.52 20.93 14.31
N GLU A 117 46.93 21.72 13.40
CA GLU A 117 47.16 23.17 13.33
C GLU A 117 45.85 23.95 13.07
N ILE A 118 45.63 25.00 13.90
CA ILE A 118 44.48 25.87 13.77
C ILE A 118 44.71 26.78 12.57
N GLU A 119 44.04 26.51 11.44
CA GLU A 119 44.16 27.30 10.23
C GLU A 119 43.18 28.47 10.19
N LEU A 120 43.73 29.65 10.20
CA LEU A 120 43.04 30.95 10.07
C LEU A 120 43.29 31.52 8.71
N TYR A 121 42.23 31.76 7.97
CA TYR A 121 42.31 32.35 6.65
C TYR A 121 41.86 33.81 6.65
N PRO A 122 42.76 34.77 6.32
CA PRO A 122 42.33 36.12 6.03
C PRO A 122 41.52 36.22 4.76
N ILE A 123 40.49 37.05 4.76
CA ILE A 123 39.59 37.27 3.65
C ILE A 123 40.04 38.47 2.88
N SER A 124 40.15 38.34 1.57
CA SER A 124 40.54 39.41 0.63
C SER A 124 39.42 39.74 -0.35
N ARG A 125 39.60 40.82 -1.10
CA ARG A 125 38.66 41.22 -2.14
C ARG A 125 38.57 40.19 -3.27
N ASP A 126 39.56 39.33 -3.43
CA ASP A 126 39.59 38.28 -4.47
C ASP A 126 38.96 36.97 -4.03
N THR A 127 38.56 36.85 -2.74
CA THR A 127 37.87 35.68 -2.21
C THR A 127 36.51 35.53 -2.86
N SER A 128 36.24 34.36 -3.46
CA SER A 128 34.91 34.03 -3.98
C SER A 128 34.03 33.45 -2.86
N VAL A 129 32.81 33.95 -2.76
CA VAL A 129 31.85 33.51 -1.78
C VAL A 129 30.72 32.74 -2.49
N ASN A 130 30.54 31.48 -2.13
CA ASN A 130 29.45 30.66 -2.61
C ASN A 130 28.56 30.32 -1.44
N VAL A 131 27.27 30.68 -1.56
CA VAL A 131 26.25 30.21 -0.61
C VAL A 131 25.65 28.94 -1.21
N THR A 132 25.84 27.82 -0.54
CA THR A 132 25.16 26.59 -0.91
C THR A 132 23.68 26.83 -0.65
N LYS A 133 22.84 26.71 -1.69
CA LYS A 133 21.41 26.51 -1.44
C LYS A 133 21.32 25.22 -0.64
N ASP A 134 20.71 25.25 0.54
CA ASP A 134 20.47 24.04 1.31
C ASP A 134 19.99 22.93 0.35
N ARG A 135 20.82 21.93 0.17
CA ARG A 135 20.28 20.59 0.07
C ARG A 135 19.57 20.41 1.43
N ASN A 136 18.25 20.46 1.42
CA ASN A 136 17.45 20.21 2.62
C ASN A 136 18.12 19.10 3.42
N ILE A 137 18.38 19.33 4.71
CA ILE A 137 18.90 18.34 5.67
C ILE A 137 17.91 17.16 5.81
N ASN A 138 16.72 17.26 5.19
CA ASN A 138 15.81 16.16 4.90
C ASN A 138 16.19 15.37 3.63
N ASP A 139 17.22 15.73 2.90
CA ASP A 139 17.82 14.99 1.79
C ASP A 139 19.11 14.23 2.17
N GLU A 140 19.29 13.87 3.42
CA GLU A 140 19.78 12.54 3.77
C GLU A 140 18.69 11.48 3.49
N SER A 141 17.87 11.67 2.48
CA SER A 141 17.37 10.57 1.69
C SER A 141 18.61 10.00 1.01
N LEU A 142 19.26 9.02 1.68
CA LEU A 142 20.00 7.94 1.07
C LEU A 142 19.70 7.93 -0.43
N GLU A 143 20.70 8.04 -1.27
CA GLU A 143 20.59 7.81 -2.71
C GLU A 143 19.85 6.47 -2.85
N ILE A 144 18.56 6.53 -3.14
CA ILE A 144 17.70 5.38 -3.22
C ILE A 144 17.99 4.77 -4.59
N GLY A 145 19.03 3.92 -4.65
CA GLY A 145 19.31 3.13 -5.83
C GLY A 145 18.26 2.04 -6.06
N TYR A 146 18.24 1.44 -7.22
CA TYR A 146 17.39 0.29 -7.55
C TYR A 146 17.56 -0.87 -6.58
N ASP A 147 18.74 -1.05 -6.01
CA ASP A 147 19.06 -2.10 -5.02
C ASP A 147 18.28 -1.94 -3.70
N SER A 148 17.77 -0.75 -3.43
CA SER A 148 16.97 -0.48 -2.23
C SER A 148 15.49 -0.84 -2.40
N ILE A 149 15.06 -1.26 -3.60
CA ILE A 149 13.68 -1.64 -3.91
C ILE A 149 13.62 -3.14 -4.11
N GLY A 150 12.84 -3.82 -3.26
CA GLY A 150 12.54 -5.24 -3.41
C GLY A 150 11.26 -5.49 -4.19
N GLY A 151 11.21 -6.60 -4.94
CA GLY A 151 9.98 -7.17 -5.48
C GLY A 151 9.36 -6.49 -6.71
N LEU A 152 10.03 -5.52 -7.32
CA LEU A 152 9.58 -4.79 -8.53
C LEU A 152 10.63 -4.85 -9.64
N SER A 153 11.36 -5.94 -9.77
CA SER A 153 12.50 -6.05 -10.70
C SER A 153 12.11 -5.94 -12.16
N GLU A 154 10.96 -6.46 -12.56
CA GLU A 154 10.49 -6.39 -13.95
C GLU A 154 9.98 -5.00 -14.30
N GLU A 155 9.18 -4.40 -13.42
CA GLU A 155 8.64 -3.05 -13.59
C GLU A 155 9.77 -2.02 -13.64
N ILE A 156 10.74 -2.12 -12.75
CA ILE A 156 11.93 -1.26 -12.75
C ILE A 156 12.74 -1.42 -14.04
N LYS A 157 12.90 -2.64 -14.54
CA LYS A 157 13.60 -2.90 -15.80
C LYS A 157 12.91 -2.23 -16.98
N ILE A 158 11.59 -2.30 -17.04
CA ILE A 158 10.78 -1.65 -18.08
C ILE A 158 10.91 -0.12 -17.98
N ILE A 159 10.74 0.45 -16.77
CA ILE A 159 10.85 1.89 -16.55
C ILE A 159 12.25 2.38 -16.91
N ARG A 160 13.27 1.67 -16.44
CA ARG A 160 14.67 1.98 -16.74
C ARG A 160 14.94 2.03 -18.25
N GLN A 161 14.50 1.00 -18.99
CA GLN A 161 14.68 0.96 -20.45
C GLN A 161 14.01 2.16 -21.14
N ILE A 162 12.80 2.52 -20.72
CA ILE A 162 12.07 3.64 -21.32
C ILE A 162 12.77 4.97 -21.01
N VAL A 163 13.11 5.20 -19.73
CA VAL A 163 13.69 6.46 -19.26
C VAL A 163 15.12 6.65 -19.80
N GLU A 164 15.98 5.63 -19.64
CA GLU A 164 17.37 5.72 -20.08
C GLU A 164 17.47 5.91 -21.60
N ASN A 165 16.70 5.14 -22.38
CA ASN A 165 16.74 5.26 -23.83
C ASN A 165 16.23 6.63 -24.30
N SER A 166 15.18 7.15 -23.69
CA SER A 166 14.61 8.45 -24.09
C SER A 166 15.49 9.64 -23.71
N LEU A 167 16.18 9.57 -22.56
CA LEU A 167 17.03 10.68 -22.07
C LEU A 167 18.46 10.64 -22.65
N LYS A 168 19.06 9.42 -22.77
CA LYS A 168 20.44 9.27 -23.21
C LYS A 168 20.59 9.26 -24.75
N ASN A 169 19.61 8.63 -25.44
CA ASN A 169 19.72 8.36 -26.87
C ASN A 169 18.47 8.81 -27.68
N PRO A 170 18.02 10.06 -27.58
CA PRO A 170 16.85 10.54 -28.32
C PRO A 170 17.04 10.47 -29.84
N GLU A 171 18.29 10.58 -30.32
CA GLU A 171 18.65 10.55 -31.75
C GLU A 171 18.30 9.22 -32.42
N LEU A 172 18.40 8.09 -31.68
CA LEU A 172 18.00 6.78 -32.20
C LEU A 172 16.52 6.71 -32.54
N PHE A 173 15.69 7.31 -31.72
CA PHE A 173 14.21 7.34 -31.98
C PHE A 173 13.92 8.14 -33.25
N ILE A 174 14.63 9.27 -33.46
CA ILE A 174 14.46 10.13 -34.64
C ILE A 174 14.91 9.38 -35.90
N GLN A 175 16.02 8.61 -35.84
CA GLN A 175 16.52 7.83 -36.98
C GLN A 175 15.52 6.75 -37.42
N PHE A 176 14.79 6.16 -36.50
CA PHE A 176 13.73 5.17 -36.79
C PHE A 176 12.36 5.82 -37.07
N GLY A 177 12.26 7.15 -37.12
CA GLY A 177 10.98 7.85 -37.29
C GLY A 177 10.02 7.70 -36.15
N LEU A 178 10.48 7.27 -34.94
CA LEU A 178 9.71 7.08 -33.75
C LEU A 178 9.78 8.32 -32.84
N GLN A 179 8.69 8.65 -32.19
CA GLN A 179 8.71 9.67 -31.16
C GLN A 179 9.10 9.03 -29.82
N PRO A 180 10.09 9.59 -29.07
CA PRO A 180 10.41 9.07 -27.76
C PRO A 180 9.18 9.20 -26.82
N PRO A 181 8.92 8.21 -25.96
CA PRO A 181 7.82 8.29 -24.99
C PRO A 181 8.08 9.44 -24.00
N LYS A 182 7.05 10.27 -23.79
CA LYS A 182 7.15 11.49 -22.98
C LYS A 182 6.62 11.30 -21.57
N GLY A 183 5.72 10.37 -21.38
CA GLY A 183 5.05 10.17 -20.12
C GLY A 183 4.88 8.70 -19.75
N ILE A 184 5.11 8.41 -18.48
CA ILE A 184 4.86 7.12 -17.86
C ILE A 184 3.84 7.31 -16.75
N LEU A 185 2.78 6.51 -16.73
CA LEU A 185 1.78 6.50 -15.67
C LEU A 185 1.99 5.27 -14.80
N LEU A 186 2.37 5.49 -13.53
CA LEU A 186 2.44 4.45 -12.53
C LEU A 186 1.10 4.39 -11.80
N TYR A 187 0.44 3.23 -11.81
CA TYR A 187 -0.85 3.09 -11.14
C TYR A 187 -0.89 1.82 -10.28
N GLY A 188 -1.74 1.83 -9.25
CA GLY A 188 -1.93 0.69 -8.36
C GLY A 188 -2.35 1.10 -6.96
N PRO A 189 -2.55 0.14 -6.03
CA PRO A 189 -2.97 0.43 -4.66
C PRO A 189 -2.01 1.35 -3.91
N PRO A 190 -2.47 2.09 -2.88
CA PRO A 190 -1.58 2.90 -2.05
C PRO A 190 -0.57 2.03 -1.30
N GLY A 191 0.63 2.56 -1.05
CA GLY A 191 1.67 1.87 -0.31
C GLY A 191 2.45 0.78 -1.07
N THR A 192 2.24 0.61 -2.38
CA THR A 192 2.96 -0.37 -3.21
C THR A 192 4.34 0.12 -3.68
N GLY A 193 4.70 1.38 -3.42
CA GLY A 193 6.04 1.90 -3.71
C GLY A 193 6.17 2.76 -4.97
N LYS A 194 5.07 3.25 -5.56
CA LYS A 194 5.08 4.12 -6.77
C LYS A 194 6.03 5.31 -6.66
N THR A 195 5.92 6.08 -5.60
CA THR A 195 6.79 7.23 -5.31
C THR A 195 8.25 6.81 -5.10
N LEU A 196 8.47 5.64 -4.49
CA LEU A 196 9.79 5.11 -4.22
C LEU A 196 10.51 4.68 -5.51
N VAL A 197 9.79 4.04 -6.43
CA VAL A 197 10.28 3.68 -7.77
C VAL A 197 10.67 4.93 -8.56
N ALA A 198 9.83 5.95 -8.57
CA ALA A 198 10.12 7.19 -9.27
C ALA A 198 11.40 7.88 -8.74
N ARG A 199 11.59 7.93 -7.42
CA ARG A 199 12.80 8.46 -6.79
C ARG A 199 14.06 7.65 -7.15
N ALA A 200 13.96 6.32 -7.17
CA ALA A 200 15.09 5.47 -7.54
C ALA A 200 15.49 5.63 -8.99
N VAL A 201 14.51 5.70 -9.91
CA VAL A 201 14.77 6.00 -11.33
C VAL A 201 15.47 7.34 -11.48
N ALA A 202 15.05 8.32 -10.72
CA ALA A 202 15.60 9.65 -10.69
C ALA A 202 17.07 9.68 -10.23
N SER A 203 17.36 9.00 -9.12
CA SER A 203 18.72 8.91 -8.55
C SER A 203 19.70 8.22 -9.51
N GLU A 204 19.29 7.12 -10.13
CA GLU A 204 20.16 6.29 -10.99
C GLU A 204 20.39 6.91 -12.39
N THR A 205 19.45 7.72 -12.88
CA THR A 205 19.62 8.35 -14.22
C THR A 205 20.55 9.57 -14.19
N GLY A 206 20.88 10.10 -13.01
CA GLY A 206 21.65 11.32 -12.84
C GLY A 206 20.98 12.55 -13.44
N SER A 207 19.69 12.49 -13.70
CA SER A 207 18.89 13.57 -14.28
C SER A 207 18.39 14.51 -13.18
N ASN A 208 18.13 15.77 -13.53
CA ASN A 208 17.48 16.69 -12.60
C ASN A 208 16.04 16.26 -12.37
N VAL A 209 15.61 16.18 -11.09
CA VAL A 209 14.30 15.69 -10.72
C VAL A 209 13.49 16.75 -10.01
N ILE A 210 12.29 17.00 -10.53
CA ILE A 210 11.33 17.91 -9.93
C ILE A 210 10.16 17.08 -9.43
N CYS A 211 10.06 16.94 -8.09
CA CYS A 211 8.94 16.24 -7.45
C CYS A 211 7.81 17.22 -7.20
N VAL A 212 6.62 16.83 -7.61
CA VAL A 212 5.40 17.62 -7.55
C VAL A 212 4.32 16.79 -6.87
N ASN A 213 3.76 17.29 -5.78
CA ASN A 213 2.64 16.67 -5.10
C ASN A 213 1.33 17.29 -5.60
N GLY A 214 0.43 16.50 -6.19
CA GLY A 214 -0.80 17.01 -6.82
C GLY A 214 -1.62 17.94 -5.94
N PRO A 215 -1.99 17.56 -4.71
CA PRO A 215 -2.74 18.41 -3.80
C PRO A 215 -2.06 19.74 -3.43
N GLU A 216 -0.72 19.79 -3.37
CA GLU A 216 0.03 20.98 -2.96
C GLU A 216 0.03 22.10 -4.02
N ILE A 217 -0.13 21.73 -5.28
CA ILE A 217 -0.20 22.70 -6.38
C ILE A 217 -1.57 23.37 -6.43
N LEU A 218 -2.62 22.67 -6.00
CA LEU A 218 -3.99 23.18 -6.04
C LEU A 218 -4.10 24.41 -5.13
N SER A 219 -4.30 25.57 -5.76
CA SER A 219 -4.58 26.83 -5.07
C SER A 219 -6.04 27.20 -5.16
N LYS A 220 -6.55 27.86 -4.14
CA LYS A 220 -7.89 28.45 -4.15
C LYS A 220 -7.99 29.69 -5.05
N PHE A 221 -6.84 30.29 -5.39
CA PHE A 221 -6.80 31.48 -6.22
C PHE A 221 -6.74 31.14 -7.71
N TYR A 222 -7.47 31.93 -8.47
CA TYR A 222 -7.63 31.77 -9.91
C TYR A 222 -6.30 31.99 -10.64
N GLY A 223 -5.87 31.03 -11.47
CA GLY A 223 -4.68 31.13 -12.30
C GLY A 223 -3.34 30.79 -11.62
N GLU A 224 -3.27 30.68 -10.30
CA GLU A 224 -2.04 30.33 -9.61
C GLU A 224 -1.57 28.90 -9.88
N THR A 225 -2.50 27.95 -9.94
CA THR A 225 -2.19 26.53 -10.22
C THR A 225 -1.58 26.37 -11.60
N GLU A 226 -2.17 27.05 -12.61
CA GLU A 226 -1.66 27.01 -13.98
C GLU A 226 -0.27 27.67 -14.11
N THR A 227 -0.06 28.77 -13.38
CA THR A 227 1.24 29.46 -13.35
C THR A 227 2.31 28.62 -12.69
N LYS A 228 2.00 27.98 -11.56
CA LYS A 228 2.91 27.03 -10.89
C LYS A 228 3.31 25.88 -11.81
N LEU A 229 2.36 25.28 -12.52
CA LEU A 229 2.64 24.21 -13.48
C LEU A 229 3.56 24.70 -14.61
N ARG A 230 3.33 25.86 -15.19
CA ARG A 230 4.21 26.43 -16.22
C ARG A 230 5.63 26.63 -15.72
N ASN A 231 5.79 27.21 -14.54
CA ASN A 231 7.09 27.43 -13.93
C ASN A 231 7.87 26.11 -13.70
N ILE A 232 7.18 25.04 -13.28
CA ILE A 232 7.77 23.71 -13.12
C ILE A 232 8.29 23.16 -14.45
N PHE A 233 7.51 23.29 -15.53
CA PHE A 233 7.92 22.83 -16.86
C PHE A 233 9.05 23.69 -17.44
N GLU A 234 9.07 24.99 -17.18
CA GLU A 234 10.16 25.91 -17.56
C GLU A 234 11.46 25.56 -16.82
N GLN A 235 11.40 25.36 -15.52
CA GLN A 235 12.55 24.89 -14.73
C GLN A 235 13.08 23.53 -15.22
N ALA A 236 12.19 22.61 -15.59
CA ALA A 236 12.58 21.33 -16.14
C ALA A 236 13.28 21.49 -17.51
N ALA A 237 12.85 22.43 -18.32
CA ALA A 237 13.43 22.71 -19.62
C ALA A 237 14.83 23.38 -19.51
N GLU A 238 14.99 24.28 -18.55
CA GLU A 238 16.29 24.95 -18.31
C GLU A 238 17.36 23.98 -17.80
N ASN A 239 16.95 22.96 -17.02
CA ASN A 239 17.85 21.99 -16.40
C ASN A 239 17.79 20.61 -17.09
N ALA A 240 17.48 20.55 -18.37
CA ALA A 240 17.44 19.29 -19.13
C ALA A 240 18.82 18.59 -19.21
N PRO A 241 18.93 17.24 -19.06
CA PRO A 241 17.85 16.26 -18.99
C PRO A 241 17.15 16.22 -17.63
N SER A 242 15.82 16.24 -17.63
CA SER A 242 15.03 16.33 -16.41
C SER A 242 13.83 15.37 -16.37
N ILE A 243 13.45 14.97 -15.15
CA ILE A 243 12.29 14.13 -14.88
C ILE A 243 11.31 14.94 -14.00
N ILE A 244 10.08 15.09 -14.47
CA ILE A 244 9.00 15.67 -13.65
C ILE A 244 8.20 14.51 -13.07
N PHE A 245 8.25 14.34 -11.77
CA PHE A 245 7.44 13.35 -11.05
C PHE A 245 6.22 14.03 -10.44
N ILE A 246 5.02 13.60 -10.84
CA ILE A 246 3.75 14.12 -10.33
C ILE A 246 3.06 13.02 -9.54
N ASP A 247 3.03 13.16 -8.20
CA ASP A 247 2.31 12.23 -7.34
C ASP A 247 0.84 12.67 -7.19
N GLU A 248 -0.04 11.69 -6.99
CA GLU A 248 -1.50 11.90 -6.89
C GLU A 248 -2.07 12.74 -8.04
N ILE A 249 -1.70 12.40 -9.28
CA ILE A 249 -2.10 13.14 -10.47
C ILE A 249 -3.64 13.17 -10.66
N ASP A 250 -4.36 12.21 -10.10
CA ASP A 250 -5.83 12.17 -10.10
C ASP A 250 -6.46 13.33 -9.32
N ALA A 251 -5.78 13.89 -8.33
CA ALA A 251 -6.23 15.10 -7.65
C ALA A 251 -6.16 16.35 -8.56
N LEU A 252 -5.14 16.43 -9.43
CA LEU A 252 -4.97 17.53 -10.37
C LEU A 252 -5.89 17.41 -11.60
N CYS A 253 -6.12 16.19 -12.06
CA CYS A 253 -6.71 15.91 -13.36
C CYS A 253 -7.89 14.91 -13.26
N PRO A 254 -8.96 15.22 -12.50
CA PRO A 254 -10.14 14.37 -12.39
C PRO A 254 -10.92 14.28 -13.71
N LYS A 255 -11.73 13.23 -13.88
CA LYS A 255 -12.65 13.08 -15.01
C LYS A 255 -13.60 14.26 -15.11
N ARG A 256 -13.92 14.64 -16.35
CA ARG A 256 -14.78 15.78 -16.66
C ARG A 256 -16.22 15.64 -16.15
N ASP A 257 -16.70 14.39 -16.01
CA ASP A 257 -18.08 14.08 -15.59
C ASP A 257 -18.29 14.18 -14.07
N GLU A 258 -17.21 14.04 -13.30
CA GLU A 258 -17.26 14.15 -11.82
C GLU A 258 -17.00 15.59 -11.34
N ALA A 259 -16.50 16.45 -12.22
CA ALA A 259 -16.10 17.78 -11.86
C ALA A 259 -17.19 18.81 -12.21
N GLY A 260 -18.05 19.11 -11.26
CA GLY A 260 -18.69 20.43 -11.19
C GLY A 260 -17.65 21.57 -11.05
N ASN A 261 -16.37 21.29 -11.19
CA ASN A 261 -15.25 22.18 -10.90
C ASN A 261 -14.59 22.66 -12.21
N GLU A 262 -14.87 23.89 -12.60
CA GLU A 262 -14.20 24.54 -13.76
C GLU A 262 -12.68 24.60 -13.60
N LEU A 263 -12.15 24.65 -12.38
CA LEU A 263 -10.73 24.65 -12.07
C LEU A 263 -10.04 23.38 -12.59
N GLY A 264 -10.59 22.20 -12.33
CA GLY A 264 -10.01 20.95 -12.80
C GLY A 264 -9.91 20.87 -14.33
N LYS A 265 -10.94 21.33 -15.05
CA LYS A 265 -10.92 21.34 -16.52
C LYS A 265 -9.80 22.21 -17.10
N ARG A 266 -9.47 23.32 -16.47
CA ARG A 266 -8.41 24.25 -16.90
C ARG A 266 -7.02 23.70 -16.61
N VAL A 267 -6.82 23.12 -15.41
CA VAL A 267 -5.57 22.47 -15.05
C VAL A 267 -5.25 21.34 -16.02
N VAL A 268 -6.25 20.50 -16.35
CA VAL A 268 -6.11 19.45 -17.37
C VAL A 268 -5.74 20.05 -18.72
N ALA A 269 -6.43 21.10 -19.18
CA ALA A 269 -6.12 21.74 -20.46
C ALA A 269 -4.70 22.33 -20.50
N THR A 270 -4.28 22.97 -19.40
CA THR A 270 -2.92 23.51 -19.27
C THR A 270 -1.86 22.39 -19.31
N LEU A 271 -2.06 21.32 -18.53
CA LEU A 271 -1.15 20.18 -18.54
C LEU A 271 -1.05 19.51 -19.91
N LEU A 272 -2.19 19.34 -20.61
CA LEU A 272 -2.22 18.82 -21.98
C LEU A 272 -1.45 19.71 -22.95
N THR A 273 -1.57 21.04 -22.81
CA THR A 273 -0.86 22.01 -23.65
C THR A 273 0.65 21.95 -23.38
N LEU A 274 1.06 21.86 -22.11
CA LEU A 274 2.46 21.75 -21.72
C LEU A 274 3.07 20.45 -22.22
N MET A 275 2.39 19.31 -22.08
CA MET A 275 2.84 18.02 -22.61
C MET A 275 2.98 18.02 -24.14
N ASN A 276 2.06 18.67 -24.86
CA ASN A 276 2.14 18.83 -26.31
C ASN A 276 3.21 19.85 -26.72
N GLY A 277 3.44 20.90 -25.92
CA GLY A 277 4.42 21.96 -26.16
C GLY A 277 5.87 21.52 -26.14
N ILE A 278 6.16 20.40 -25.47
CA ILE A 278 7.47 19.73 -25.48
C ILE A 278 7.91 19.36 -26.94
N THR A 279 6.98 19.29 -27.90
CA THR A 279 7.29 18.88 -29.30
C THR A 279 7.45 20.02 -30.27
N ASN A 280 6.99 21.25 -30.01
CA ASN A 280 6.70 22.21 -31.08
C ASN A 280 7.55 23.50 -31.10
N LYS A 281 8.51 23.71 -30.21
CA LYS A 281 9.32 24.93 -30.23
C LYS A 281 10.78 24.68 -30.58
N LYS A 282 11.07 24.67 -31.86
CA LYS A 282 12.41 25.02 -32.39
C LYS A 282 12.65 26.54 -32.21
N THR A 283 12.67 27.02 -30.98
CA THR A 283 13.03 28.43 -30.71
C THR A 283 14.17 28.45 -29.69
N HIS A 284 15.32 28.88 -30.20
CA HIS A 284 16.52 29.27 -29.44
C HIS A 284 17.05 28.25 -28.41
N GLY A 285 17.74 27.17 -28.88
CA GLY A 285 18.78 26.49 -28.08
C GLY A 285 18.34 25.71 -26.85
N VAL A 286 17.06 25.62 -26.50
CA VAL A 286 16.56 24.90 -25.33
C VAL A 286 16.12 23.50 -25.75
N HIS A 287 16.78 22.48 -25.22
CA HIS A 287 16.52 21.06 -25.50
C HIS A 287 15.27 20.56 -24.76
N HIS A 288 14.10 20.97 -25.21
CA HIS A 288 12.80 20.45 -24.65
C HIS A 288 12.62 18.95 -24.87
N ASP A 289 13.40 18.33 -25.75
CA ASP A 289 13.24 16.89 -26.09
C ASP A 289 13.78 15.93 -25.04
N ARG A 290 14.36 16.40 -23.92
CA ARG A 290 14.96 15.60 -22.88
C ARG A 290 14.20 15.73 -21.53
N ILE A 291 12.88 15.84 -21.60
CA ILE A 291 12.01 15.88 -20.41
C ILE A 291 11.09 14.67 -20.44
N ILE A 292 11.06 13.93 -19.33
CA ILE A 292 10.12 12.82 -19.12
C ILE A 292 9.22 13.14 -17.94
N ILE A 293 7.93 12.82 -18.09
CA ILE A 293 6.95 13.01 -17.05
C ILE A 293 6.57 11.65 -16.48
N ILE A 294 6.69 11.47 -15.19
CA ILE A 294 6.23 10.26 -14.48
C ILE A 294 5.05 10.66 -13.59
N GLY A 295 3.86 10.22 -13.94
CA GLY A 295 2.66 10.41 -13.10
C GLY A 295 2.42 9.20 -12.22
N ALA A 296 2.02 9.41 -10.96
CA ALA A 296 1.57 8.34 -10.08
C ALA A 296 0.12 8.57 -9.65
N THR A 297 -0.69 7.50 -9.63
CA THR A 297 -2.07 7.55 -9.18
C THR A 297 -2.49 6.27 -8.47
N ASN A 298 -3.33 6.41 -7.45
CA ASN A 298 -4.01 5.28 -6.83
C ASN A 298 -5.32 4.92 -7.55
N ARG A 299 -5.87 5.85 -8.35
CA ARG A 299 -7.18 5.74 -9.00
C ARG A 299 -7.10 5.99 -10.51
N PRO A 300 -6.59 5.05 -11.31
CA PRO A 300 -6.41 5.25 -12.75
C PRO A 300 -7.74 5.55 -13.47
N ASN A 301 -8.85 5.08 -12.91
CA ASN A 301 -10.19 5.32 -13.46
C ASN A 301 -10.74 6.71 -13.17
N ALA A 302 -10.20 7.46 -12.22
CA ALA A 302 -10.58 8.82 -11.89
C ALA A 302 -9.86 9.86 -12.77
N LEU A 303 -8.80 9.46 -13.47
CA LEU A 303 -8.01 10.32 -14.34
C LEU A 303 -8.74 10.63 -15.66
N ASP A 304 -8.59 11.86 -16.18
CA ASP A 304 -9.14 12.26 -17.50
C ASP A 304 -8.51 11.40 -18.62
N GLN A 305 -9.38 10.80 -19.45
CA GLN A 305 -8.95 9.93 -20.55
C GLN A 305 -8.07 10.64 -21.59
N ALA A 306 -8.18 11.96 -21.69
CA ALA A 306 -7.35 12.75 -22.63
C ALA A 306 -5.86 12.65 -22.28
N LEU A 307 -5.48 12.45 -21.03
CA LEU A 307 -4.09 12.27 -20.61
C LEU A 307 -3.52 10.90 -20.98
N ARG A 308 -4.36 9.90 -21.15
CA ARG A 308 -4.00 8.50 -21.47
C ARG A 308 -3.91 8.24 -22.99
N ARG A 309 -3.89 9.27 -23.80
CA ARG A 309 -3.73 9.15 -25.26
C ARG A 309 -2.26 9.11 -25.65
N PRO A 310 -1.92 8.43 -26.78
CA PRO A 310 -0.56 8.44 -27.34
C PRO A 310 0.01 9.85 -27.48
N GLY A 311 1.31 10.01 -27.20
CA GLY A 311 2.00 11.32 -27.17
C GLY A 311 1.91 12.06 -25.83
N ARG A 312 1.30 11.43 -24.78
CA ARG A 312 1.17 11.97 -23.42
C ARG A 312 1.65 10.95 -22.40
N PHE A 313 0.76 10.29 -21.65
CA PHE A 313 1.14 9.12 -20.87
C PHE A 313 1.07 7.89 -21.78
N ASP A 314 2.15 7.66 -22.51
CA ASP A 314 2.24 6.63 -23.54
C ASP A 314 2.32 5.22 -22.95
N ARG A 315 2.83 5.12 -21.73
CA ARG A 315 3.05 3.86 -21.05
C ARG A 315 2.37 3.87 -19.68
N GLU A 316 1.54 2.88 -19.47
CA GLU A 316 0.89 2.62 -18.20
C GLU A 316 1.53 1.38 -17.57
N ILE A 317 2.05 1.51 -16.36
CA ILE A 317 2.71 0.43 -15.63
C ILE A 317 1.97 0.21 -14.32
N GLU A 318 1.46 -1.00 -14.14
CA GLU A 318 0.78 -1.40 -12.92
C GLU A 318 1.79 -1.78 -11.84
N ILE A 319 1.71 -1.13 -10.69
CA ILE A 319 2.44 -1.52 -9.49
C ILE A 319 1.43 -2.15 -8.53
N GLY A 320 1.26 -3.47 -8.70
CA GLY A 320 0.25 -4.26 -8.00
C GLY A 320 0.61 -4.61 -6.57
N ILE A 321 -0.25 -5.41 -5.94
CA ILE A 321 0.03 -6.01 -4.62
C ILE A 321 1.12 -7.07 -4.79
N PRO A 322 2.18 -7.07 -3.97
CA PRO A 322 3.30 -7.99 -4.14
C PRO A 322 2.89 -9.45 -3.90
N ASN A 323 3.34 -10.35 -4.77
CA ASN A 323 3.21 -11.79 -4.61
C ASN A 323 4.17 -12.32 -3.52
N SER A 324 4.16 -13.62 -3.19
CA SER A 324 5.00 -14.19 -2.13
C SER A 324 6.49 -13.97 -2.38
N THR A 325 6.95 -14.14 -3.62
CA THR A 325 8.37 -13.94 -4.00
C THR A 325 8.77 -12.46 -3.91
N SER A 326 7.89 -11.57 -4.35
CA SER A 326 8.09 -10.12 -4.21
C SER A 326 8.12 -9.69 -2.75
N ARG A 327 7.24 -10.22 -1.89
CA ARG A 327 7.26 -9.93 -0.44
C ARG A 327 8.55 -10.41 0.23
N HIS A 328 9.02 -11.60 -0.15
CA HIS A 328 10.33 -12.09 0.31
C HIS A 328 11.45 -11.12 -0.07
N SER A 329 11.49 -10.64 -1.32
CA SER A 329 12.48 -9.68 -1.79
C SER A 329 12.39 -8.35 -1.03
N ILE A 330 11.16 -7.84 -0.79
CA ILE A 330 10.92 -6.61 -0.02
C ILE A 330 11.43 -6.76 1.42
N LEU A 331 11.04 -7.86 2.11
CA LEU A 331 11.48 -8.13 3.48
C LEU A 331 13.00 -8.26 3.56
N SER A 332 13.62 -9.00 2.63
CA SER A 332 15.07 -9.15 2.58
C SER A 332 15.80 -7.81 2.41
N THR A 333 15.25 -6.91 1.57
CA THR A 333 15.81 -5.57 1.35
C THR A 333 15.65 -4.68 2.59
N LEU A 334 14.50 -4.72 3.27
CA LEU A 334 14.26 -3.95 4.49
C LEU A 334 15.12 -4.43 5.65
N LEU A 335 15.23 -5.76 5.82
CA LEU A 335 16.00 -6.38 6.91
C LEU A 335 17.51 -6.24 6.76
N LYS A 336 18.06 -6.04 5.54
CA LYS A 336 19.48 -5.73 5.34
C LYS A 336 19.95 -4.50 6.12
N LYS A 337 19.06 -3.53 6.33
CA LYS A 337 19.37 -2.27 7.04
C LYS A 337 19.15 -2.37 8.55
N ILE A 338 18.56 -3.44 9.04
CA ILE A 338 18.15 -3.62 10.44
C ILE A 338 18.89 -4.81 11.05
N PRO A 339 19.50 -4.70 12.23
CA PRO A 339 20.13 -5.83 12.89
C PRO A 339 19.10 -6.90 13.24
N ASN A 340 19.24 -8.08 12.66
CA ASN A 340 18.31 -9.20 12.82
C ASN A 340 19.06 -10.54 12.94
N THR A 341 18.37 -11.58 13.39
CA THR A 341 18.85 -12.98 13.47
C THR A 341 18.07 -13.92 12.56
N LEU A 342 17.23 -13.35 11.66
CA LEU A 342 16.32 -14.13 10.83
C LEU A 342 17.06 -14.91 9.75
N THR A 343 16.73 -16.18 9.62
CA THR A 343 17.21 -17.05 8.53
C THR A 343 16.36 -16.84 7.26
N THR A 344 16.89 -17.23 6.11
CA THR A 344 16.15 -17.16 4.83
C THR A 344 14.88 -17.99 4.84
N GLU A 345 14.86 -19.11 5.56
CA GLU A 345 13.67 -19.95 5.72
C GLU A 345 12.57 -19.26 6.54
N GLU A 346 12.96 -18.57 7.61
CA GLU A 346 12.02 -17.77 8.42
C GLU A 346 11.45 -16.58 7.63
N ILE A 347 12.26 -15.91 6.81
CA ILE A 347 11.79 -14.84 5.93
C ILE A 347 10.81 -15.40 4.90
N ASN A 348 11.04 -16.60 4.35
CA ASN A 348 10.10 -17.27 3.46
C ASN A 348 8.77 -17.60 4.17
N ALA A 349 8.82 -18.10 5.40
CA ALA A 349 7.63 -18.36 6.20
C ALA A 349 6.83 -17.08 6.49
N LEU A 350 7.51 -15.97 6.84
CA LEU A 350 6.88 -14.66 7.04
C LEU A 350 6.25 -14.13 5.74
N SER A 351 6.95 -14.27 4.59
CA SER A 351 6.43 -13.85 3.29
C SER A 351 5.18 -14.64 2.88
N SER A 352 5.11 -15.92 3.24
CA SER A 352 3.93 -16.77 3.00
C SER A 352 2.76 -16.38 3.90
N LYS A 353 3.02 -16.04 5.17
CA LYS A 353 2.00 -15.58 6.13
C LYS A 353 1.48 -14.16 5.86
N SER A 354 2.25 -13.32 5.16
CA SER A 354 1.94 -11.90 4.92
C SER A 354 1.06 -11.65 3.68
N HIS A 355 -0.01 -12.42 3.50
CA HIS A 355 -0.94 -12.22 2.37
C HIS A 355 -1.61 -10.83 2.42
N GLY A 356 -1.65 -10.15 1.26
CA GLY A 356 -2.31 -8.86 1.12
C GLY A 356 -1.58 -7.66 1.74
N TYR A 357 -0.37 -7.86 2.28
CA TYR A 357 0.47 -6.78 2.75
C TYR A 357 1.19 -6.11 1.57
N VAL A 358 1.16 -4.78 1.54
CA VAL A 358 1.92 -3.97 0.59
C VAL A 358 3.30 -3.60 1.14
N GLY A 359 4.16 -3.01 0.31
CA GLY A 359 5.51 -2.63 0.73
C GLY A 359 5.55 -1.73 1.96
N ALA A 360 4.61 -0.77 2.05
CA ALA A 360 4.48 0.12 3.20
C ALA A 360 4.10 -0.62 4.50
N ASP A 361 3.25 -1.65 4.41
CA ASP A 361 2.86 -2.46 5.56
C ASP A 361 4.04 -3.32 6.05
N LEU A 362 4.79 -3.93 5.13
CA LEU A 362 5.98 -4.70 5.48
C LEU A 362 7.05 -3.83 6.14
N ALA A 363 7.22 -2.59 5.67
CA ALA A 363 8.09 -1.62 6.32
C ALA A 363 7.58 -1.21 7.72
N ALA A 364 6.26 -1.07 7.88
CA ALA A 364 5.64 -0.81 9.19
C ALA A 364 5.84 -1.98 10.15
N ILE A 365 5.72 -3.24 9.70
CA ILE A 365 5.98 -4.44 10.50
C ILE A 365 7.44 -4.45 10.99
N CYS A 366 8.40 -4.20 10.11
CA CYS A 366 9.81 -4.14 10.49
C CYS A 366 10.07 -3.02 11.52
N ARG A 367 9.42 -1.86 11.38
CA ARG A 367 9.51 -0.76 12.33
C ARG A 367 8.90 -1.11 13.69
N GLU A 368 7.70 -1.69 13.72
CA GLU A 368 7.03 -2.10 14.96
C GLU A 368 7.79 -3.21 15.67
N ALA A 369 8.32 -4.19 14.94
CA ALA A 369 9.20 -5.20 15.49
C ALA A 369 10.43 -4.56 16.16
N GLY A 370 11.07 -3.60 15.52
CA GLY A 370 12.17 -2.83 16.08
C GLY A 370 11.79 -2.08 17.37
N LEU A 371 10.61 -1.43 17.39
CA LEU A 371 10.10 -0.75 18.57
C LEU A 371 9.82 -1.71 19.74
N LYS A 372 9.29 -2.91 19.47
CA LYS A 372 9.08 -3.96 20.50
C LYS A 372 10.40 -4.43 21.10
N VAL A 373 11.40 -4.61 20.26
CA VAL A 373 12.75 -4.98 20.70
C VAL A 373 13.34 -3.87 21.59
N ILE A 374 13.25 -2.61 21.19
CA ILE A 374 13.70 -1.46 21.99
C ILE A 374 12.97 -1.42 23.34
N LYS A 375 11.64 -1.58 23.36
CA LYS A 375 10.84 -1.62 24.59
C LYS A 375 11.28 -2.75 25.53
N ARG A 376 11.59 -3.94 24.97
CA ARG A 376 12.11 -5.09 25.75
C ARG A 376 13.46 -4.77 26.38
N CYS A 377 14.36 -4.16 25.64
CA CYS A 377 15.70 -3.82 26.12
C CYS A 377 15.69 -2.75 27.20
N ILE A 378 14.81 -1.77 27.10
CA ILE A 378 14.63 -0.75 28.15
C ILE A 378 14.14 -1.41 29.45
N LYS A 379 13.23 -2.41 29.35
CA LYS A 379 12.72 -3.14 30.52
C LYS A 379 13.80 -4.04 31.17
N GLU A 380 14.64 -4.67 30.38
CA GLU A 380 15.65 -5.62 30.84
C GLU A 380 17.00 -4.97 31.19
N ASN A 381 17.15 -3.66 30.99
CA ASN A 381 18.38 -2.89 31.21
C ASN A 381 19.64 -3.45 30.51
N LYS A 382 19.43 -4.25 29.44
CA LYS A 382 20.48 -4.82 28.60
C LYS A 382 20.71 -3.93 27.39
N ARG A 383 21.91 -3.37 27.28
CA ARG A 383 22.30 -2.49 26.15
C ARG A 383 23.07 -3.21 25.04
N ASP A 384 23.39 -4.50 25.20
CA ASP A 384 24.23 -5.23 24.26
C ASP A 384 23.41 -5.89 23.14
N PHE A 385 23.73 -5.53 21.90
CA PHE A 385 23.33 -6.11 20.62
C PHE A 385 21.88 -6.60 20.51
N VAL A 386 21.01 -5.67 20.35
CA VAL A 386 19.58 -5.88 20.16
C VAL A 386 19.30 -6.28 18.72
N LYS A 387 18.87 -7.51 18.50
CA LYS A 387 18.50 -8.04 17.16
C LYS A 387 17.03 -8.44 17.14
N ILE A 388 16.39 -8.26 15.99
CA ILE A 388 15.01 -8.67 15.77
C ILE A 388 14.95 -10.19 15.58
N ASN A 389 14.04 -10.84 16.31
CA ASN A 389 13.76 -12.27 16.23
C ASN A 389 12.42 -12.53 15.51
N ILE A 390 12.16 -13.77 15.11
CA ILE A 390 10.92 -14.17 14.47
C ILE A 390 9.67 -13.87 15.32
N GLN A 391 9.76 -14.05 16.63
CA GLN A 391 8.65 -13.76 17.55
C GLN A 391 8.26 -12.29 17.58
N ASP A 392 9.26 -11.38 17.48
CA ASP A 392 9.02 -9.94 17.41
C ASP A 392 8.29 -9.56 16.10
N MET A 393 8.67 -10.22 14.99
CA MET A 393 8.02 -10.03 13.68
C MET A 393 6.58 -10.57 13.68
N GLU A 394 6.34 -11.75 14.19
CA GLU A 394 4.99 -12.34 14.28
C GLU A 394 4.07 -11.51 15.20
N ALA A 395 4.59 -11.03 16.33
CA ALA A 395 3.87 -10.15 17.22
C ALA A 395 3.54 -8.79 16.56
N ALA A 396 4.44 -8.25 15.72
CA ALA A 396 4.18 -7.03 14.95
C ALA A 396 3.13 -7.28 13.85
N MET A 397 3.17 -8.43 13.18
CA MET A 397 2.16 -8.81 12.18
C MET A 397 0.74 -8.96 12.77
N ALA A 398 0.62 -9.36 14.02
CA ALA A 398 -0.68 -9.45 14.70
C ALA A 398 -1.32 -8.06 14.96
N GLU A 399 -0.51 -7.00 15.09
CA GLU A 399 -0.98 -5.64 15.35
C GLU A 399 -1.26 -4.86 14.06
N ILE A 400 -0.42 -5.06 13.03
CA ILE A 400 -0.54 -4.33 11.76
C ILE A 400 -1.44 -5.12 10.81
N ARG A 401 -2.54 -4.49 10.41
CA ARG A 401 -3.46 -5.06 9.40
C ARG A 401 -3.03 -4.64 8.00
N PRO A 402 -3.16 -5.51 6.98
CA PRO A 402 -2.81 -5.19 5.60
C PRO A 402 -3.65 -4.02 5.07
N SER A 403 -3.00 -2.99 4.53
CA SER A 403 -3.67 -1.77 4.06
C SER A 403 -4.39 -1.96 2.73
N ALA A 404 -3.88 -2.81 1.84
CA ALA A 404 -4.58 -3.14 0.60
C ALA A 404 -5.96 -3.77 0.85
N MET A 405 -6.16 -4.33 2.04
CA MET A 405 -7.43 -4.93 2.45
C MET A 405 -8.40 -3.92 3.10
N ARG A 406 -7.94 -2.72 3.48
CA ARG A 406 -8.83 -1.70 4.10
C ARG A 406 -9.85 -1.14 3.12
N GLU A 407 -9.49 -1.02 1.84
CA GLU A 407 -10.40 -0.57 0.77
C GLU A 407 -11.27 -1.72 0.23
N ILE A 408 -10.86 -2.96 0.47
CA ILE A 408 -11.64 -4.16 0.21
C ILE A 408 -12.14 -4.59 1.59
N LEU A 409 -13.44 -4.60 1.82
CA LEU A 409 -14.06 -5.25 2.99
C LEU A 409 -13.79 -6.77 2.89
N LEU A 410 -12.55 -7.16 3.14
CA LEU A 410 -12.17 -8.56 3.28
C LEU A 410 -12.47 -8.94 4.72
N GLU A 411 -13.62 -9.55 4.92
CA GLU A 411 -13.82 -10.33 6.12
C GLU A 411 -12.80 -11.47 6.07
N VAL A 412 -11.79 -11.44 6.92
CA VAL A 412 -11.03 -12.67 7.23
C VAL A 412 -11.90 -13.44 8.22
N PRO A 413 -12.67 -14.42 7.77
CA PRO A 413 -13.54 -15.17 8.66
C PRO A 413 -12.64 -16.01 9.56
N LYS A 414 -12.76 -15.86 10.87
CA LYS A 414 -12.10 -16.74 11.85
C LYS A 414 -13.01 -17.97 12.13
N VAL A 415 -13.34 -18.72 11.09
CA VAL A 415 -14.14 -19.93 11.17
C VAL A 415 -13.28 -21.12 10.72
N TYR A 416 -13.18 -22.14 11.56
CA TYR A 416 -12.40 -23.34 11.26
C TYR A 416 -13.31 -24.53 10.94
N TRP A 417 -12.79 -25.57 10.28
CA TRP A 417 -13.52 -26.80 10.02
C TRP A 417 -14.02 -27.48 11.31
N SER A 418 -13.35 -27.25 12.43
CA SER A 418 -13.75 -27.70 13.76
C SER A 418 -15.05 -27.06 14.28
N ASP A 419 -15.41 -25.89 13.74
CA ASP A 419 -16.61 -25.16 14.15
C ASP A 419 -17.87 -25.60 13.39
N ILE A 420 -17.70 -26.48 12.41
CA ILE A 420 -18.78 -27.02 11.59
C ILE A 420 -18.94 -28.50 11.91
N GLY A 421 -20.10 -28.90 12.46
CA GLY A 421 -20.42 -30.29 12.75
C GLY A 421 -20.83 -31.05 11.47
N GLY A 422 -20.31 -32.27 11.30
CA GLY A 422 -20.67 -33.17 10.21
C GLY A 422 -20.16 -32.77 8.82
N GLN A 423 -20.92 -33.18 7.79
CA GLN A 423 -20.69 -32.84 6.37
C GLN A 423 -19.28 -33.26 5.85
N LYS A 424 -18.77 -34.41 6.28
CA LYS A 424 -17.39 -34.86 6.01
C LYS A 424 -17.09 -34.98 4.51
N GLU A 425 -18.04 -35.53 3.72
CA GLU A 425 -17.87 -35.68 2.28
C GLU A 425 -17.75 -34.33 1.55
N ILE A 426 -18.57 -33.37 1.93
CA ILE A 426 -18.57 -32.04 1.30
C ILE A 426 -17.29 -31.29 1.68
N LYS A 427 -16.88 -31.34 2.94
CA LYS A 427 -15.61 -30.78 3.40
C LYS A 427 -14.44 -31.34 2.60
N GLN A 428 -14.41 -32.67 2.38
CA GLN A 428 -13.37 -33.33 1.60
C GLN A 428 -13.38 -32.87 0.13
N LYS A 429 -14.55 -32.84 -0.52
CA LYS A 429 -14.69 -32.35 -1.91
C LYS A 429 -14.31 -30.90 -2.07
N LEU A 430 -14.59 -30.04 -1.08
CA LEU A 430 -14.15 -28.64 -1.09
C LEU A 430 -12.63 -28.51 -0.98
N LYS A 431 -12.01 -29.30 -0.09
CA LYS A 431 -10.56 -29.35 0.05
C LYS A 431 -9.88 -29.79 -1.24
N GLU A 432 -10.36 -30.87 -1.83
CA GLU A 432 -9.84 -31.41 -3.10
C GLU A 432 -9.97 -30.40 -4.25
N SER A 433 -11.04 -29.63 -4.28
CA SER A 433 -11.29 -28.67 -5.35
C SER A 433 -10.50 -27.39 -5.26
N ILE A 434 -10.15 -26.94 -4.06
CA ILE A 434 -9.53 -25.61 -3.82
C ILE A 434 -8.16 -25.71 -3.16
N GLU A 435 -8.01 -26.48 -2.08
CA GLU A 435 -6.72 -26.56 -1.38
C GLU A 435 -5.67 -27.32 -2.19
N TRP A 436 -6.03 -28.47 -2.79
CA TRP A 436 -5.07 -29.28 -3.54
C TRP A 436 -4.44 -28.57 -4.75
N PRO A 437 -5.19 -27.85 -5.61
CA PRO A 437 -4.57 -27.10 -6.70
C PRO A 437 -3.59 -26.02 -6.23
N LEU A 438 -3.80 -25.46 -5.05
CA LEU A 438 -2.94 -24.43 -4.47
C LEU A 438 -1.69 -25.01 -3.80
N GLN A 439 -1.86 -26.16 -3.12
CA GLN A 439 -0.75 -26.82 -2.42
C GLN A 439 0.15 -27.61 -3.38
N HIS A 440 -0.43 -28.19 -4.44
CA HIS A 440 0.26 -29.07 -5.36
C HIS A 440 0.07 -28.68 -6.84
N PRO A 441 0.38 -27.44 -7.25
CA PRO A 441 0.16 -26.95 -8.62
C PRO A 441 0.92 -27.79 -9.66
N GLU A 442 2.11 -28.28 -9.32
CA GLU A 442 2.93 -29.10 -10.21
C GLU A 442 2.28 -30.46 -10.54
N ALA A 443 1.56 -31.05 -9.58
CA ALA A 443 0.85 -32.30 -9.81
C ALA A 443 -0.30 -32.13 -10.81
N PHE A 444 -1.04 -31.02 -10.71
CA PHE A 444 -2.12 -30.68 -11.65
C PHE A 444 -1.59 -30.41 -13.06
N LEU A 445 -0.48 -29.68 -13.18
CA LEU A 445 0.18 -29.44 -14.48
C LEU A 445 0.70 -30.74 -15.10
N ARG A 446 1.34 -31.62 -14.32
CA ARG A 446 1.86 -32.89 -14.78
C ARG A 446 0.76 -33.85 -15.28
N LEU A 447 -0.40 -33.85 -14.62
CA LEU A 447 -1.53 -34.66 -14.96
C LEU A 447 -2.45 -34.01 -16.01
N GLY A 448 -2.20 -32.78 -16.42
CA GLY A 448 -3.03 -32.03 -17.37
C GLY A 448 -4.43 -31.70 -16.84
N ILE A 449 -4.65 -31.76 -15.53
CA ILE A 449 -5.95 -31.51 -14.91
C ILE A 449 -6.10 -30.01 -14.65
N ARG A 450 -7.20 -29.44 -15.11
CA ARG A 450 -7.53 -28.03 -14.80
C ARG A 450 -8.29 -27.95 -13.48
N PRO A 451 -7.87 -27.08 -12.53
CA PRO A 451 -8.65 -26.86 -11.32
C PRO A 451 -10.02 -26.26 -11.64
N PRO A 452 -11.07 -26.59 -10.88
CA PRO A 452 -12.39 -26.02 -11.07
C PRO A 452 -12.37 -24.51 -10.78
N LYS A 453 -13.00 -23.72 -11.67
CA LYS A 453 -13.09 -22.27 -11.50
C LYS A 453 -14.20 -21.86 -10.51
N GLY A 454 -15.27 -22.63 -10.46
CA GLY A 454 -16.43 -22.33 -9.65
C GLY A 454 -17.07 -23.55 -9.00
N ILE A 455 -17.61 -23.32 -7.80
CA ILE A 455 -18.32 -24.33 -7.00
C ILE A 455 -19.66 -23.74 -6.60
N LEU A 456 -20.76 -24.50 -6.80
CA LEU A 456 -22.08 -24.15 -6.32
C LEU A 456 -22.43 -25.02 -5.11
N LEU A 457 -22.73 -24.38 -3.99
CA LEU A 457 -23.30 -25.00 -2.80
C LEU A 457 -24.81 -24.80 -2.81
N TYR A 458 -25.59 -25.87 -2.87
CA TYR A 458 -27.04 -25.76 -2.84
C TYR A 458 -27.66 -26.67 -1.77
N GLY A 459 -28.83 -26.31 -1.27
CA GLY A 459 -29.55 -27.08 -0.25
C GLY A 459 -30.46 -26.22 0.63
N PRO A 460 -31.12 -26.80 1.62
CA PRO A 460 -32.06 -26.09 2.48
C PRO A 460 -31.42 -24.92 3.22
N PRO A 461 -32.19 -23.88 3.58
CA PRO A 461 -31.70 -22.79 4.41
C PRO A 461 -31.24 -23.31 5.79
N GLY A 462 -30.24 -22.61 6.36
CA GLY A 462 -29.71 -22.99 7.69
C GLY A 462 -28.77 -24.19 7.74
N CYS A 463 -28.39 -24.78 6.57
CA CYS A 463 -27.48 -25.94 6.47
C CYS A 463 -26.00 -25.54 6.30
N SER A 464 -25.57 -24.44 6.87
CA SER A 464 -24.14 -24.02 6.98
C SER A 464 -23.39 -23.75 5.69
N LYS A 465 -24.06 -23.44 4.55
CA LYS A 465 -23.42 -23.15 3.26
C LYS A 465 -22.41 -21.99 3.35
N THR A 466 -22.84 -20.87 3.92
CA THR A 466 -22.00 -19.68 4.15
C THR A 466 -20.85 -19.96 5.11
N LEU A 467 -21.09 -20.75 6.17
CA LEU A 467 -20.05 -21.14 7.12
C LEU A 467 -18.98 -22.03 6.49
N MET A 468 -19.36 -22.94 5.59
CA MET A 468 -18.42 -23.80 4.87
C MET A 468 -17.48 -22.99 3.96
N ALA A 469 -18.02 -21.99 3.23
CA ALA A 469 -17.21 -21.12 2.41
C ALA A 469 -16.23 -20.29 3.25
N LYS A 470 -16.67 -19.78 4.40
CA LYS A 470 -15.82 -19.06 5.35
C LYS A 470 -14.72 -19.96 5.93
N ALA A 471 -15.05 -21.17 6.35
CA ALA A 471 -14.08 -22.13 6.90
C ALA A 471 -13.03 -22.53 5.86
N LEU A 472 -13.46 -22.76 4.63
CA LEU A 472 -12.56 -23.07 3.52
C LEU A 472 -11.53 -21.96 3.28
N ALA A 473 -11.98 -20.69 3.26
CA ALA A 473 -11.10 -19.55 3.08
C ALA A 473 -10.09 -19.41 4.24
N THR A 474 -10.54 -19.65 5.48
CA THR A 474 -9.69 -19.58 6.68
C THR A 474 -8.60 -20.65 6.66
N GLU A 475 -8.98 -21.90 6.41
CA GLU A 475 -8.05 -23.05 6.44
C GLU A 475 -7.07 -23.04 5.26
N ALA A 476 -7.54 -22.64 4.07
CA ALA A 476 -6.69 -22.51 2.89
C ALA A 476 -5.84 -21.23 2.90
N GLY A 477 -6.03 -20.33 3.86
CA GLY A 477 -5.30 -19.06 3.92
C GLY A 477 -5.58 -18.12 2.76
N LEU A 478 -6.79 -18.17 2.19
CA LEU A 478 -7.20 -17.41 1.02
C LEU A 478 -7.92 -16.12 1.40
N ASN A 479 -7.76 -15.11 0.56
CA ASN A 479 -8.54 -13.89 0.68
C ASN A 479 -10.02 -14.16 0.36
N PHE A 480 -10.93 -13.66 1.20
CA PHE A 480 -12.35 -13.94 1.09
C PHE A 480 -13.14 -12.66 0.80
N ILE A 481 -13.82 -12.63 -0.34
CA ILE A 481 -14.68 -11.53 -0.76
C ILE A 481 -16.12 -12.02 -0.72
N ALA A 482 -16.88 -11.63 0.30
CA ALA A 482 -18.29 -11.95 0.41
C ALA A 482 -19.13 -10.94 -0.35
N VAL A 483 -20.08 -11.44 -1.15
CA VAL A 483 -21.01 -10.66 -1.93
C VAL A 483 -22.40 -11.25 -1.76
N LYS A 484 -23.35 -10.47 -1.28
CA LYS A 484 -24.75 -10.89 -1.24
C LYS A 484 -25.45 -10.49 -2.53
N GLY A 485 -26.19 -11.41 -3.13
CA GLY A 485 -26.90 -11.17 -4.39
C GLY A 485 -27.70 -9.87 -4.39
N PRO A 486 -28.57 -9.60 -3.43
CA PRO A 486 -29.37 -8.36 -3.37
C PRO A 486 -28.56 -7.06 -3.29
N GLU A 487 -27.35 -7.08 -2.72
CA GLU A 487 -26.50 -5.89 -2.56
C GLU A 487 -25.95 -5.36 -3.88
N LEU A 488 -25.92 -6.19 -4.93
CA LEU A 488 -25.44 -5.80 -6.26
C LEU A 488 -26.49 -5.04 -7.10
N PHE A 489 -27.74 -4.97 -6.65
CA PHE A 489 -28.77 -4.22 -7.35
C PHE A 489 -28.78 -2.77 -6.92
N SER A 490 -28.26 -1.90 -7.78
CA SER A 490 -28.41 -0.45 -7.64
C SER A 490 -29.62 0.07 -8.43
N LYS A 491 -30.23 1.15 -7.95
CA LYS A 491 -31.29 1.85 -8.66
C LYS A 491 -30.80 2.55 -9.94
N TRP A 492 -29.50 2.73 -10.09
CA TRP A 492 -28.90 3.48 -11.21
C TRP A 492 -28.41 2.53 -12.31
N VAL A 493 -28.76 2.87 -13.55
CA VAL A 493 -28.37 2.07 -14.73
C VAL A 493 -26.84 2.06 -14.87
N GLY A 494 -26.26 0.85 -15.00
CA GLY A 494 -24.81 0.64 -15.20
C GLY A 494 -23.99 0.54 -13.92
N GLU A 495 -24.48 0.91 -12.75
CA GLU A 495 -23.74 0.79 -11.48
C GLU A 495 -23.59 -0.67 -11.04
N SER A 496 -24.64 -1.48 -11.20
CA SER A 496 -24.62 -2.89 -10.87
C SER A 496 -23.58 -3.68 -11.69
N GLU A 497 -23.47 -3.39 -12.98
CA GLU A 497 -22.46 -3.99 -13.88
C GLU A 497 -21.04 -3.54 -13.48
N LYS A 498 -20.88 -2.26 -13.12
CA LYS A 498 -19.61 -1.71 -12.64
C LYS A 498 -19.21 -2.34 -11.31
N ALA A 499 -20.17 -2.59 -10.40
CA ALA A 499 -19.92 -3.25 -9.12
C ALA A 499 -19.40 -4.69 -9.31
N VAL A 500 -20.01 -5.49 -10.21
CA VAL A 500 -19.52 -6.83 -10.54
C VAL A 500 -18.09 -6.78 -11.07
N ARG A 501 -17.82 -5.91 -12.05
CA ARG A 501 -16.46 -5.76 -12.60
C ARG A 501 -15.44 -5.38 -11.54
N GLU A 502 -15.82 -4.49 -10.63
CA GLU A 502 -14.97 -4.04 -9.52
C GLU A 502 -14.64 -5.19 -8.55
N ILE A 503 -15.62 -6.06 -8.23
CA ILE A 503 -15.42 -7.24 -7.38
C ILE A 503 -14.39 -8.19 -8.01
N PHE A 504 -14.52 -8.51 -9.30
CA PHE A 504 -13.58 -9.38 -9.99
C PHE A 504 -12.19 -8.76 -10.11
N ARG A 505 -12.11 -7.44 -10.36
CA ARG A 505 -10.85 -6.69 -10.34
C ARG A 505 -10.16 -6.79 -8.98
N LYS A 506 -10.92 -6.58 -7.89
CA LYS A 506 -10.43 -6.71 -6.52
C LYS A 506 -9.96 -8.14 -6.21
N ALA A 507 -10.70 -9.13 -6.64
CA ALA A 507 -10.35 -10.53 -6.43
C ALA A 507 -9.04 -10.91 -7.15
N ARG A 508 -8.86 -10.46 -8.39
CA ARG A 508 -7.61 -10.65 -9.14
C ARG A 508 -6.43 -9.96 -8.46
N ALA A 509 -6.63 -8.74 -7.98
CA ALA A 509 -5.60 -7.99 -7.26
C ALA A 509 -5.24 -8.62 -5.90
N ALA A 510 -6.20 -9.28 -5.25
CA ALA A 510 -6.01 -9.96 -3.97
C ALA A 510 -5.73 -11.47 -4.11
N SER A 511 -5.37 -11.96 -5.30
CA SER A 511 -5.07 -13.38 -5.54
C SER A 511 -3.93 -13.90 -4.63
N PRO A 512 -4.01 -15.14 -4.08
CA PRO A 512 -5.10 -16.11 -4.22
C PRO A 512 -6.34 -15.75 -3.38
N SER A 513 -7.52 -15.80 -4.02
CA SER A 513 -8.76 -15.33 -3.40
C SER A 513 -9.99 -16.19 -3.73
N ILE A 514 -11.00 -16.14 -2.84
CA ILE A 514 -12.32 -16.72 -3.05
C ILE A 514 -13.33 -15.57 -3.15
N ILE A 515 -14.11 -15.56 -4.25
CA ILE A 515 -15.30 -14.74 -4.35
C ILE A 515 -16.48 -15.60 -3.90
N PHE A 516 -17.12 -15.23 -2.81
CA PHE A 516 -18.30 -15.93 -2.31
C PHE A 516 -19.57 -15.15 -2.65
N PHE A 517 -20.41 -15.71 -3.51
CA PHE A 517 -21.74 -15.18 -3.80
C PHE A 517 -22.78 -15.88 -2.93
N ASP A 518 -23.31 -15.18 -1.94
CA ASP A 518 -24.45 -15.69 -1.17
C ASP A 518 -25.77 -15.30 -1.85
N GLU A 519 -26.75 -16.18 -1.82
CA GLU A 519 -28.05 -15.98 -2.47
C GLU A 519 -27.89 -15.60 -3.97
N ILE A 520 -27.07 -16.38 -4.71
CA ILE A 520 -26.80 -16.10 -6.13
C ILE A 520 -28.07 -16.16 -6.98
N ASP A 521 -29.11 -16.85 -6.51
CA ASP A 521 -30.43 -16.90 -7.12
C ASP A 521 -31.06 -15.53 -7.32
N ALA A 522 -30.79 -14.56 -6.45
CA ALA A 522 -31.22 -13.17 -6.66
C ALA A 522 -30.66 -12.54 -7.91
N LEU A 523 -29.43 -12.93 -8.31
CA LEU A 523 -28.72 -12.37 -9.48
C LEU A 523 -29.05 -13.06 -10.80
N THR A 524 -29.59 -14.28 -10.75
CA THR A 524 -29.55 -15.21 -11.87
C THR A 524 -30.91 -15.80 -12.26
N VAL A 525 -31.98 -14.99 -12.14
CA VAL A 525 -33.34 -15.40 -12.51
C VAL A 525 -33.36 -15.77 -14.01
N LYS A 526 -33.97 -16.93 -14.33
CA LYS A 526 -34.12 -17.41 -15.70
C LYS A 526 -34.74 -16.35 -16.62
N ARG A 527 -34.16 -16.20 -17.80
CA ARG A 527 -34.68 -15.33 -18.86
C ARG A 527 -36.10 -15.74 -19.25
N GLY A 528 -37.05 -14.84 -19.21
CA GLY A 528 -38.39 -15.07 -19.74
C GLY A 528 -39.56 -14.89 -18.79
N VAL A 529 -39.39 -14.46 -17.55
CA VAL A 529 -40.47 -14.16 -16.62
C VAL A 529 -40.57 -12.63 -16.39
N GLY A 530 -41.04 -11.90 -17.39
CA GLY A 530 -41.29 -10.45 -17.31
C GLY A 530 -41.39 -9.83 -18.69
N GLU A 531 -42.57 -9.36 -19.05
CA GLU A 531 -42.80 -8.59 -20.26
C GLU A 531 -42.11 -7.21 -20.18
N GLY A 532 -41.23 -6.91 -21.16
CA GLY A 532 -40.81 -5.54 -21.48
C GLY A 532 -39.45 -5.12 -20.94
N GLY A 533 -38.40 -5.30 -21.73
CA GLY A 533 -37.09 -4.66 -21.57
C GLY A 533 -36.04 -5.54 -20.87
N THR A 534 -34.79 -5.46 -21.33
CA THR A 534 -33.63 -6.11 -20.68
C THR A 534 -33.56 -5.68 -19.21
N SER A 535 -33.95 -6.56 -18.30
CA SER A 535 -33.95 -6.28 -16.85
C SER A 535 -32.52 -6.00 -16.34
N VAL A 536 -32.38 -5.23 -15.29
CA VAL A 536 -31.08 -4.98 -14.65
C VAL A 536 -30.40 -6.33 -14.30
N ALA A 537 -31.18 -7.32 -13.91
CA ALA A 537 -30.71 -8.68 -13.63
C ALA A 537 -30.04 -9.36 -14.84
N ASP A 538 -30.61 -9.23 -16.05
CA ASP A 538 -30.03 -9.80 -17.27
C ASP A 538 -28.67 -9.18 -17.64
N ARG A 539 -28.50 -7.87 -17.37
CA ARG A 539 -27.23 -7.18 -17.62
C ARG A 539 -26.18 -7.60 -16.60
N VAL A 540 -26.56 -7.68 -15.33
CA VAL A 540 -25.67 -8.15 -14.25
C VAL A 540 -25.23 -9.59 -14.53
N LEU A 541 -26.17 -10.48 -14.92
CA LEU A 541 -25.86 -11.84 -15.30
C LEU A 541 -24.91 -11.89 -16.50
N SER A 542 -25.17 -11.10 -17.54
CA SER A 542 -24.30 -11.04 -18.73
C SER A 542 -22.90 -10.54 -18.37
N GLN A 543 -22.78 -9.55 -17.51
CA GLN A 543 -21.48 -9.08 -17.02
C GLN A 543 -20.77 -10.14 -16.17
N LEU A 544 -21.51 -10.84 -15.30
CA LEU A 544 -20.97 -11.95 -14.49
C LEU A 544 -20.43 -13.06 -15.40
N LEU A 545 -21.18 -13.46 -16.45
CA LEU A 545 -20.73 -14.44 -17.42
C LEU A 545 -19.47 -13.97 -18.17
N ASN A 546 -19.41 -12.71 -18.57
CA ASN A 546 -18.24 -12.14 -19.23
C ASN A 546 -17.00 -12.13 -18.33
N GLU A 547 -17.15 -11.85 -17.04
CA GLU A 547 -16.03 -11.90 -16.09
C GLU A 547 -15.56 -13.34 -15.80
N LEU A 548 -16.50 -14.33 -15.82
CA LEU A 548 -16.18 -15.75 -15.69
C LEU A 548 -15.43 -16.31 -16.90
N ASP A 549 -15.82 -15.87 -18.10
CA ASP A 549 -15.23 -16.28 -19.36
C ASP A 549 -14.03 -15.42 -19.76
N GLY A 550 -13.77 -14.33 -19.07
CA GLY A 550 -12.87 -13.24 -19.42
C GLY A 550 -11.56 -13.67 -20.09
N ILE A 551 -11.03 -12.78 -20.93
CA ILE A 551 -9.83 -12.98 -21.77
C ILE A 551 -8.60 -13.35 -20.91
N GLU A 552 -8.52 -12.84 -19.68
CA GLU A 552 -7.49 -13.24 -18.73
C GLU A 552 -7.97 -14.43 -17.89
N PRO A 553 -7.22 -15.53 -17.86
CA PRO A 553 -7.55 -16.65 -16.99
C PRO A 553 -7.64 -16.16 -15.55
N LEU A 554 -8.69 -16.58 -14.82
CA LEU A 554 -8.81 -16.36 -13.37
C LEU A 554 -7.68 -17.15 -12.66
N VAL A 555 -6.47 -16.59 -12.68
CA VAL A 555 -5.32 -17.23 -12.06
C VAL A 555 -5.48 -17.13 -10.56
N ASN A 556 -5.65 -18.27 -9.88
CA ASN A 556 -5.79 -18.37 -8.42
C ASN A 556 -6.99 -17.62 -7.82
N VAL A 557 -8.06 -17.37 -8.59
CA VAL A 557 -9.34 -16.86 -8.11
C VAL A 557 -10.39 -17.95 -8.28
N THR A 558 -10.99 -18.38 -7.19
CA THR A 558 -12.05 -19.40 -7.20
C THR A 558 -13.38 -18.77 -6.79
N ILE A 559 -14.44 -19.13 -7.49
CA ILE A 559 -15.80 -18.67 -7.18
C ILE A 559 -16.51 -19.73 -6.39
N VAL A 560 -17.10 -19.36 -5.26
CA VAL A 560 -17.99 -20.21 -4.48
C VAL A 560 -19.35 -19.51 -4.40
N ALA A 561 -20.36 -20.13 -4.96
CA ALA A 561 -21.72 -19.62 -4.94
C ALA A 561 -22.60 -20.45 -3.99
N ALA A 562 -23.50 -19.81 -3.28
CA ALA A 562 -24.51 -20.48 -2.44
C ALA A 562 -25.92 -20.09 -2.86
N THR A 563 -26.83 -21.08 -2.87
CA THR A 563 -28.24 -20.86 -3.18
C THR A 563 -29.15 -21.78 -2.35
N ASN A 564 -30.35 -21.29 -2.07
CA ASN A 564 -31.44 -22.09 -1.54
C ASN A 564 -32.38 -22.59 -2.67
N ARG A 565 -32.27 -22.01 -3.88
CA ARG A 565 -33.15 -22.29 -5.03
C ARG A 565 -32.35 -22.60 -6.29
N PRO A 566 -31.86 -23.86 -6.41
CA PRO A 566 -31.07 -24.25 -7.57
C PRO A 566 -31.89 -24.29 -8.87
N ASP A 567 -33.22 -24.36 -8.78
CA ASP A 567 -34.15 -24.44 -9.90
C ASP A 567 -34.24 -23.15 -10.74
N ILE A 568 -33.96 -22.00 -10.15
CA ILE A 568 -34.05 -20.70 -10.82
C ILE A 568 -32.74 -20.21 -11.40
N ILE A 569 -31.63 -20.91 -11.14
CA ILE A 569 -30.33 -20.53 -11.68
C ILE A 569 -30.30 -20.72 -13.20
N ASP A 570 -29.76 -19.73 -13.91
CA ASP A 570 -29.57 -19.81 -15.37
C ASP A 570 -28.56 -20.92 -15.72
N SER A 571 -28.95 -21.79 -16.64
CA SER A 571 -28.13 -22.90 -17.13
C SER A 571 -26.79 -22.47 -17.73
N ALA A 572 -26.66 -21.22 -18.18
CA ALA A 572 -25.42 -20.67 -18.69
C ALA A 572 -24.31 -20.59 -17.64
N LEU A 573 -24.64 -20.42 -16.37
CA LEU A 573 -23.67 -20.44 -15.27
C LEU A 573 -23.14 -21.83 -14.96
N LEU A 574 -23.96 -22.87 -15.20
CA LEU A 574 -23.65 -24.27 -14.89
C LEU A 574 -22.86 -24.96 -16.01
N ARG A 575 -22.42 -24.20 -17.03
CA ARG A 575 -21.58 -24.74 -18.11
C ARG A 575 -20.16 -25.02 -17.62
N PRO A 576 -19.51 -26.11 -18.17
CA PRO A 576 -18.11 -26.37 -17.89
C PRO A 576 -17.21 -25.14 -18.18
N GLY A 577 -16.25 -24.89 -17.31
CA GLY A 577 -15.37 -23.72 -17.39
C GLY A 577 -15.87 -22.49 -16.61
N ARG A 578 -17.07 -22.58 -16.00
CA ARG A 578 -17.67 -21.54 -15.12
C ARG A 578 -17.89 -22.08 -13.73
N ILE A 579 -19.06 -22.68 -13.45
CA ILE A 579 -19.33 -23.41 -12.20
C ILE A 579 -19.22 -24.90 -12.52
N ASP A 580 -18.04 -25.45 -12.26
CA ASP A 580 -17.68 -26.82 -12.67
C ASP A 580 -18.17 -27.88 -11.68
N ARG A 581 -18.33 -27.49 -10.40
CA ARG A 581 -18.71 -28.40 -9.32
C ARG A 581 -19.99 -27.93 -8.64
N ILE A 582 -20.90 -28.88 -8.44
CA ILE A 582 -22.18 -28.65 -7.77
C ILE A 582 -22.25 -29.60 -6.58
N LEU A 583 -22.37 -29.04 -5.37
CA LEU A 583 -22.33 -29.79 -4.12
C LEU A 583 -23.63 -29.60 -3.35
N TYR A 584 -24.32 -30.71 -3.07
CA TYR A 584 -25.53 -30.73 -2.26
C TYR A 584 -25.19 -30.69 -0.76
N VAL A 585 -25.65 -29.66 -0.08
CA VAL A 585 -25.51 -29.54 1.38
C VAL A 585 -26.80 -30.03 2.02
N SER A 586 -26.81 -31.30 2.42
CA SER A 586 -27.97 -31.95 3.06
C SER A 586 -28.23 -31.43 4.47
N PRO A 587 -29.46 -31.59 5.00
CA PRO A 587 -29.71 -31.44 6.42
C PRO A 587 -28.80 -32.34 7.25
N PRO A 588 -28.46 -31.96 8.49
CA PRO A 588 -27.55 -32.74 9.31
C PRO A 588 -28.17 -34.09 9.72
N ASP A 589 -27.44 -35.18 9.52
CA ASP A 589 -27.77 -36.50 10.04
C ASP A 589 -27.60 -36.60 11.57
N LEU A 590 -27.98 -37.69 12.18
CA LEU A 590 -27.90 -37.86 13.63
C LEU A 590 -26.50 -37.58 14.19
N GLN A 591 -25.46 -38.07 13.49
CA GLN A 591 -24.08 -37.87 13.92
C GLN A 591 -23.67 -36.39 13.81
N SER A 592 -24.05 -35.73 12.73
CA SER A 592 -23.79 -34.29 12.52
C SER A 592 -24.52 -33.45 13.54
N ARG A 593 -25.77 -33.73 13.88
CA ARG A 593 -26.54 -33.05 14.95
C ARG A 593 -25.82 -33.17 16.30
N ARG A 594 -25.35 -34.35 16.64
CA ARG A 594 -24.56 -34.58 17.84
C ARG A 594 -23.27 -33.75 17.87
N GLU A 595 -22.56 -33.68 16.73
CA GLU A 595 -21.36 -32.85 16.61
C GLU A 595 -21.68 -31.35 16.75
N ILE A 596 -22.81 -30.87 16.17
CA ILE A 596 -23.25 -29.47 16.28
C ILE A 596 -23.57 -29.14 17.75
N PHE A 597 -24.32 -29.96 18.45
CA PHE A 597 -24.58 -29.78 19.88
C PHE A 597 -23.27 -29.76 20.68
N LYS A 598 -22.36 -30.70 20.42
CA LYS A 598 -21.05 -30.74 21.09
C LYS A 598 -20.24 -29.45 20.89
N ILE A 599 -20.28 -28.86 19.70
CA ILE A 599 -19.57 -27.61 19.38
C ILE A 599 -20.23 -26.43 20.12
N GLN A 600 -21.57 -26.40 20.17
CA GLN A 600 -22.29 -25.31 20.85
C GLN A 600 -22.13 -25.41 22.37
N LEU A 601 -22.23 -26.60 22.94
CA LEU A 601 -22.06 -26.82 24.39
C LEU A 601 -20.65 -26.50 24.88
N LYS A 602 -19.61 -26.60 24.03
CA LYS A 602 -18.29 -26.10 24.37
C LYS A 602 -18.21 -24.57 24.55
N LYS A 603 -19.15 -23.84 23.96
CA LYS A 603 -19.21 -22.37 24.04
C LYS A 603 -20.11 -21.88 25.20
N MET A 604 -20.90 -22.77 25.82
CA MET A 604 -21.83 -22.43 26.88
C MET A 604 -21.51 -23.24 28.13
N SER A 605 -21.80 -22.65 29.29
CA SER A 605 -21.77 -23.38 30.57
C SER A 605 -22.98 -24.27 30.66
N HIS A 606 -22.80 -25.59 30.85
CA HIS A 606 -23.86 -26.58 30.88
C HIS A 606 -23.63 -27.60 31.99
N ALA A 607 -24.71 -28.13 32.55
CA ALA A 607 -24.65 -29.15 33.57
C ALA A 607 -24.11 -30.49 33.03
N LYS A 608 -23.37 -31.22 33.86
CA LYS A 608 -22.77 -32.52 33.49
C LYS A 608 -23.78 -33.60 33.09
N GLY A 609 -25.08 -33.39 33.33
CA GLY A 609 -26.17 -34.31 33.01
C GLY A 609 -26.81 -34.15 31.62
N VAL A 610 -26.29 -33.27 30.74
CA VAL A 610 -26.88 -33.07 29.42
C VAL A 610 -26.55 -34.23 28.49
N ASN A 611 -27.56 -34.98 28.06
CA ASN A 611 -27.42 -36.12 27.15
C ASN A 611 -27.50 -35.68 25.70
N LEU A 612 -26.36 -35.67 24.99
CA LEU A 612 -26.24 -35.28 23.60
C LEU A 612 -26.99 -36.21 22.64
N GLU A 613 -27.12 -37.50 22.97
CA GLU A 613 -27.79 -38.47 22.11
C GLU A 613 -29.30 -38.26 22.11
N GLU A 614 -29.86 -38.00 23.27
CA GLU A 614 -31.27 -37.68 23.39
C GLU A 614 -31.66 -36.40 22.69
N LEU A 615 -30.84 -35.34 22.81
CA LEU A 615 -31.05 -34.08 22.09
C LEU A 615 -30.96 -34.30 20.58
N ALA A 616 -29.95 -35.02 20.09
CA ALA A 616 -29.79 -35.29 18.68
C ALA A 616 -30.94 -36.14 18.09
N THR A 617 -31.52 -37.04 18.90
CA THR A 617 -32.67 -37.86 18.49
C THR A 617 -33.95 -37.03 18.40
N LYS A 618 -34.21 -36.17 19.40
CA LYS A 618 -35.41 -35.31 19.46
C LYS A 618 -35.40 -34.17 18.44
N THR A 619 -34.25 -33.85 17.86
CA THR A 619 -34.11 -32.80 16.85
C THR A 619 -34.00 -33.35 15.42
N ASP A 620 -34.72 -34.44 15.14
CA ASP A 620 -34.75 -34.98 13.77
C ASP A 620 -35.42 -33.99 12.79
N GLY A 621 -34.84 -33.80 11.61
CA GLY A 621 -35.33 -32.88 10.58
C GLY A 621 -34.95 -31.39 10.82
N TYR A 622 -34.25 -31.06 11.90
CA TYR A 622 -33.81 -29.69 12.16
C TYR A 622 -32.56 -29.34 11.42
N SER A 623 -32.46 -28.07 10.94
CA SER A 623 -31.27 -27.52 10.37
C SER A 623 -30.20 -27.17 11.40
N GLY A 624 -28.96 -26.99 10.96
CA GLY A 624 -27.88 -26.58 11.86
C GLY A 624 -28.14 -25.24 12.55
N ALA A 625 -28.78 -24.29 11.86
CA ALA A 625 -29.15 -22.99 12.43
C ALA A 625 -30.23 -23.11 13.50
N GLU A 626 -31.20 -24.00 13.30
CA GLU A 626 -32.26 -24.25 14.30
C GLU A 626 -31.70 -24.92 15.56
N ILE A 627 -30.75 -25.84 15.43
CA ILE A 627 -30.05 -26.43 16.58
C ILE A 627 -29.30 -25.37 17.40
N VAL A 628 -28.65 -24.44 16.73
CA VAL A 628 -27.99 -23.30 17.41
C VAL A 628 -29.01 -22.42 18.11
N ALA A 629 -30.15 -22.13 17.47
CA ALA A 629 -31.24 -21.36 18.08
C ALA A 629 -31.84 -22.07 19.32
N ILE A 630 -32.01 -23.37 19.25
CA ILE A 630 -32.46 -24.17 20.42
C ILE A 630 -31.48 -24.04 21.61
N CYS A 631 -30.18 -24.08 21.33
CA CYS A 631 -29.17 -23.88 22.37
C CYS A 631 -29.22 -22.47 22.98
N GLN A 632 -29.45 -21.44 22.14
CA GLN A 632 -29.60 -20.07 22.63
C GLN A 632 -30.87 -19.87 23.45
N GLU A 633 -31.99 -20.45 23.01
CA GLU A 633 -33.26 -20.41 23.73
C GLU A 633 -33.19 -21.15 25.07
N ALA A 634 -32.54 -22.31 25.12
CA ALA A 634 -32.30 -23.02 26.36
C ALA A 634 -31.49 -22.18 27.39
N ALA A 635 -30.54 -21.38 26.90
CA ALA A 635 -29.80 -20.45 27.75
C ALA A 635 -30.69 -19.29 28.25
N LEU A 636 -31.56 -18.76 27.38
CA LEU A 636 -32.53 -17.72 27.78
C LEU A 636 -33.53 -18.23 28.79
N LEU A 637 -34.06 -19.46 28.63
CA LEU A 637 -34.95 -20.09 29.61
C LEU A 637 -34.26 -20.32 30.96
N ALA A 638 -32.99 -20.67 30.98
CA ALA A 638 -32.21 -20.78 32.19
C ALA A 638 -32.05 -19.43 32.92
N MET A 639 -31.85 -18.34 32.17
CA MET A 639 -31.77 -16.98 32.71
C MET A 639 -33.12 -16.45 33.17
N ASP A 640 -34.23 -16.88 32.55
CA ASP A 640 -35.57 -16.49 32.92
C ASP A 640 -36.00 -17.16 34.24
N GLU A 641 -35.55 -18.41 34.51
CA GLU A 641 -35.77 -19.10 35.79
C GLU A 641 -34.91 -18.48 36.90
N ASP A 642 -33.64 -18.16 36.62
CA ASP A 642 -32.73 -17.56 37.58
C ASP A 642 -31.65 -16.71 36.83
N LEU A 643 -31.65 -15.43 37.07
CA LEU A 643 -30.69 -14.49 36.49
C LEU A 643 -29.22 -14.78 36.86
N GLU A 644 -29.01 -15.48 38.00
CA GLU A 644 -27.65 -15.88 38.43
C GLU A 644 -27.32 -17.34 38.07
N ALA A 645 -28.13 -17.99 37.21
CA ALA A 645 -27.90 -19.37 36.79
C ALA A 645 -26.50 -19.54 36.15
N GLN A 646 -25.69 -20.41 36.72
CA GLN A 646 -24.32 -20.67 36.23
C GLN A 646 -24.27 -21.75 35.14
N GLU A 647 -25.28 -22.61 35.04
CA GLU A 647 -25.31 -23.77 34.15
C GLU A 647 -26.68 -23.98 33.52
N VAL A 648 -26.70 -24.32 32.22
CA VAL A 648 -27.93 -24.71 31.51
C VAL A 648 -28.21 -26.19 31.74
N ARG A 649 -29.40 -26.55 32.22
CA ARG A 649 -29.81 -27.93 32.52
C ARG A 649 -30.51 -28.59 31.33
N MET A 650 -30.62 -29.92 31.33
CA MET A 650 -31.31 -30.70 30.30
C MET A 650 -32.79 -30.28 30.10
N GLU A 651 -33.47 -29.91 31.18
CA GLU A 651 -34.87 -29.48 31.15
C GLU A 651 -35.07 -28.21 30.25
N HIS A 652 -34.12 -27.26 30.29
CA HIS A 652 -34.18 -26.06 29.48
C HIS A 652 -34.06 -26.39 27.98
N PHE A 653 -33.18 -27.34 27.62
CA PHE A 653 -33.05 -27.81 26.22
C PHE A 653 -34.33 -28.52 25.77
N LEU A 654 -34.96 -29.33 26.64
CA LEU A 654 -36.19 -30.02 26.29
C LEU A 654 -37.36 -29.05 26.13
N LYS A 655 -37.47 -28.04 26.98
CA LYS A 655 -38.47 -26.97 26.84
C LYS A 655 -38.21 -26.18 25.53
N ALA A 656 -36.97 -25.81 25.25
CA ALA A 656 -36.61 -25.14 24.02
C ALA A 656 -36.95 -25.95 22.76
N THR A 657 -36.71 -27.27 22.74
CA THR A 657 -37.07 -28.11 21.58
C THR A 657 -38.58 -28.17 21.33
N THR A 658 -39.42 -28.03 22.35
CA THR A 658 -40.88 -27.98 22.15
C THR A 658 -41.36 -26.63 21.59
N SER A 659 -40.63 -25.55 21.82
CA SER A 659 -40.97 -24.21 21.34
C SER A 659 -40.63 -24.01 19.86
N PHE A 660 -39.67 -24.79 19.32
CA PHE A 660 -39.26 -24.69 17.93
C PHE A 660 -39.91 -25.77 17.06
N THR A 661 -40.44 -25.36 15.91
CA THR A 661 -40.93 -26.29 14.87
C THR A 661 -39.89 -26.38 13.77
N HIS A 662 -39.61 -27.57 13.24
CA HIS A 662 -38.71 -27.77 12.14
C HIS A 662 -39.28 -27.10 10.86
N ARG A 663 -38.43 -26.35 10.15
CA ARG A 663 -38.83 -25.65 8.91
C ARG A 663 -38.55 -26.46 7.65
N ILE A 664 -37.73 -27.50 7.74
CA ILE A 664 -37.40 -28.35 6.59
C ILE A 664 -38.51 -29.39 6.45
N THR A 665 -39.31 -29.28 5.38
CA THR A 665 -40.37 -30.24 5.07
C THR A 665 -39.85 -31.41 4.24
N HIS A 666 -40.52 -32.56 4.29
CA HIS A 666 -40.17 -33.69 3.44
C HIS A 666 -40.29 -33.38 1.95
N GLU A 667 -41.18 -32.47 1.57
CA GLU A 667 -41.30 -32.01 0.18
C GLU A 667 -40.06 -31.26 -0.27
N MET A 668 -39.47 -30.41 0.58
CA MET A 668 -38.23 -29.72 0.28
C MET A 668 -37.08 -30.71 0.10
N ILE A 669 -36.96 -31.72 0.92
CA ILE A 669 -35.90 -32.73 0.79
C ILE A 669 -36.06 -33.48 -0.55
N ARG A 670 -37.28 -33.91 -0.89
CA ARG A 670 -37.57 -34.57 -2.20
C ARG A 670 -37.18 -33.64 -3.38
N PHE A 671 -37.53 -32.38 -3.28
CA PHE A 671 -37.17 -31.40 -4.32
C PHE A 671 -35.64 -31.34 -4.57
N TYR A 672 -34.83 -31.30 -3.51
CA TYR A 672 -33.38 -31.29 -3.66
C TYR A 672 -32.81 -32.63 -4.14
N ASP A 673 -33.38 -33.74 -3.72
CA ASP A 673 -32.99 -35.07 -4.17
C ASP A 673 -33.33 -35.29 -5.65
N ASP A 674 -34.48 -34.82 -6.11
CA ASP A 674 -34.85 -34.87 -7.52
C ASP A 674 -33.97 -33.95 -8.37
N PHE A 675 -33.58 -32.80 -7.86
CA PHE A 675 -32.61 -31.94 -8.54
C PHE A 675 -31.24 -32.59 -8.62
N ARG A 676 -30.80 -33.27 -7.57
CA ARG A 676 -29.56 -34.05 -7.56
C ARG A 676 -29.56 -35.14 -8.60
N LYS A 677 -30.61 -35.97 -8.69
CA LYS A 677 -30.74 -37.03 -9.67
C LYS A 677 -30.68 -36.50 -11.10
N LYS A 678 -31.43 -35.45 -11.41
CA LYS A 678 -31.38 -34.81 -12.73
C LYS A 678 -29.99 -34.34 -13.12
N PHE A 679 -29.17 -33.91 -12.16
CA PHE A 679 -27.82 -33.44 -12.46
C PHE A 679 -26.80 -34.57 -12.58
N ASP A 680 -26.92 -35.63 -11.78
CA ASP A 680 -26.09 -36.82 -11.84
C ASP A 680 -26.33 -37.56 -13.18
N ASP A 681 -27.59 -37.62 -13.64
CA ASP A 681 -27.95 -38.17 -14.95
C ASP A 681 -27.32 -37.36 -16.12
N LEU A 682 -27.27 -36.03 -16.01
CA LEU A 682 -26.63 -35.16 -17.02
C LEU A 682 -25.10 -35.30 -17.04
N GLN A 683 -24.47 -35.65 -15.95
CA GLN A 683 -23.03 -35.93 -15.88
C GLN A 683 -22.66 -37.34 -16.37
N ASN A 684 -23.54 -38.32 -16.20
CA ASN A 684 -23.32 -39.69 -16.64
C ASN A 684 -23.61 -39.92 -18.13
N ILE A 685 -24.24 -38.98 -18.84
CA ILE A 685 -24.48 -39.00 -20.29
C ILE A 685 -23.26 -38.45 -21.08
N LYS A 686 -22.21 -38.03 -20.43
CA LYS A 686 -20.92 -37.64 -21.04
C LYS A 686 -19.84 -38.67 -20.72
#